data_31af0eb7b8b0f8b611a0c934803b18a0
#
_entry.id   31af0eb7b8b0f8b611a0c934803b18a0
#
_cell.length_a   1.000
_cell.length_b   1.000
_cell.length_c   1.000
_cell.angle_alpha   90.00
_cell.angle_beta   90.00
_cell.angle_gamma   90.00
#
_symmetry.space_group_name_H-M   'P 1'
#
loop_
_entity.id
_entity.type
_entity.pdbx_description
1 polymer ?
#
loop_
_entity_poly.entity_id
_entity_poly.type
_entity_poly.pdbx_seq_one_letter_code
_entity_poly.pdbx_strand_id
1 'polypeptide(L)'
;MGYEQNYIGARIVNDDSFETTIVADAVVTDEQFGADNNGVKDSTEAIKKAISYVAEIGGGTVYLPKGKYRITSSITVENYVTLIGNYADPDGSTEEYGTLIIADVAPSSETLPGLFRLRGSSGVVGLTVWYPQQTLTDVRAFPYTFEIMGGAFSILEHMQFTVKNVTLINAYRGLAASRTVNPSVPVGAQDAHEGLVVENLKGTVLKCGLDCVNESDVGYVKNVVFSPKYWAKASKLGAPTEDAVRDYTRNNGCALMLGDLEWSPYYDIRVDGYKTGVHIIEGTRIQHENPIAFMGGFYRLNVQDCLFGLVVDQLYKGWGMLVTHSQIKAEKASVVNNAPEGYVRLTDTETSGNMYGERIFINAAQASDLETQTPVFAKTKEKLYNVVADYGATPDGYADCTAAIQKALSDADKNGGGIVYLPAGYYKVTQRLTVGNGVQLRGCMSVANRDNLGKSGGTIIFCYVDSDSNTAETDTAFVTLGADAGLYGLRICYPDNNIWMIGQNEYTVNRTAYTVRAAGNNGYIVNVGLLDSYNGVAVSADNVVVKNLLGLFFNQAVFVDNSNNCHVENVISNATIATQSGLHSKFTDLFGKAWLWRVNALWNYYTYTETHTKMIRACNSTVNVMSVFTFCSAEIFSAKNSVITANGCGADRMWQDGIVLNSIASDVTLVNQLKYNCMMFNVDGVGTLNIFGRMNLVLGNSPATKDVEYNVVDNVVVKDTNAKVYGAGIKVSYPCDDVLGQPSSKNPITDIVGILKGLK
;
A
#
# COMPACT_ATOMS: atom_id res chain seq x y z
N MET A 1 -27.28 -20.53 -0.52
CA MET A 1 -27.84 -20.00 -1.76
C MET A 1 -26.82 -20.29 -2.84
N GLY A 2 -27.25 -21.02 -3.87
CA GLY A 2 -26.37 -21.74 -4.77
C GLY A 2 -25.52 -20.82 -5.65
N TYR A 3 -24.23 -21.02 -5.58
CA TYR A 3 -23.23 -20.47 -6.48
C TYR A 3 -23.39 -20.95 -7.95
N GLU A 4 -24.29 -21.86 -8.20
CA GLU A 4 -24.38 -22.60 -9.48
C GLU A 4 -25.13 -21.92 -10.62
N GLN A 5 -25.83 -20.81 -10.39
CA GLN A 5 -26.75 -20.32 -11.43
C GLN A 5 -26.29 -19.17 -12.29
N ASN A 6 -25.19 -18.47 -11.97
CA ASN A 6 -24.77 -17.28 -12.74
C ASN A 6 -23.25 -17.12 -12.98
N TYR A 7 -22.41 -18.09 -12.63
CA TYR A 7 -20.96 -17.99 -12.87
C TYR A 7 -20.65 -18.33 -14.33
N ILE A 8 -20.22 -17.33 -15.10
CA ILE A 8 -19.91 -17.49 -16.55
C ILE A 8 -18.56 -18.16 -16.76
N GLY A 9 -17.71 -18.15 -15.73
CA GLY A 9 -16.36 -18.65 -15.77
C GLY A 9 -15.33 -17.55 -16.01
N ALA A 10 -14.30 -17.52 -15.18
CA ALA A 10 -13.14 -16.66 -15.39
C ALA A 10 -12.37 -17.09 -16.64
N ARG A 11 -11.80 -16.12 -17.34
CA ARG A 11 -10.95 -16.37 -18.51
C ARG A 11 -9.71 -15.50 -18.53
N ILE A 12 -8.67 -16.02 -19.17
CA ILE A 12 -7.49 -15.22 -19.50
C ILE A 12 -7.86 -14.20 -20.57
N VAL A 13 -7.36 -13.00 -20.39
CA VAL A 13 -7.46 -11.92 -21.36
C VAL A 13 -6.06 -11.63 -21.90
N ASN A 14 -5.91 -11.67 -23.23
CA ASN A 14 -4.68 -11.29 -23.90
C ASN A 14 -4.52 -9.78 -23.83
N ASP A 15 -3.70 -9.33 -22.90
CA ASP A 15 -3.33 -7.94 -22.69
C ASP A 15 -1.86 -7.85 -22.29
N ASP A 16 -1.03 -7.37 -23.21
CA ASP A 16 0.41 -7.23 -23.00
C ASP A 16 0.80 -5.94 -22.26
N SER A 17 -0.19 -5.11 -21.90
CA SER A 17 0.06 -3.87 -21.17
C SER A 17 0.35 -4.03 -19.69
N PHE A 18 0.27 -5.27 -19.16
CA PHE A 18 0.50 -5.57 -17.75
C PHE A 18 1.65 -6.57 -17.55
N GLU A 19 2.27 -6.46 -16.39
CA GLU A 19 3.34 -7.35 -15.93
C GLU A 19 2.85 -8.78 -15.69
N THR A 20 1.56 -8.95 -15.34
CA THR A 20 0.93 -10.26 -15.10
C THR A 20 -0.21 -10.50 -16.08
N THR A 21 -0.42 -11.77 -16.41
CA THR A 21 -1.61 -12.19 -17.17
C THR A 21 -2.90 -11.78 -16.44
N ILE A 22 -3.85 -11.19 -17.14
CA ILE A 22 -5.14 -10.83 -16.56
C ILE A 22 -6.08 -12.03 -16.61
N VAL A 23 -6.68 -12.34 -15.46
CA VAL A 23 -7.82 -13.26 -15.37
C VAL A 23 -9.05 -12.42 -15.07
N ALA A 24 -10.01 -12.39 -16.00
CA ALA A 24 -11.23 -11.62 -15.89
C ALA A 24 -12.43 -12.51 -15.53
N ASP A 25 -13.20 -12.13 -14.53
CA ASP A 25 -14.46 -12.76 -14.15
C ASP A 25 -15.65 -12.22 -14.97
N ALA A 26 -15.52 -11.00 -15.49
CA ALA A 26 -16.42 -10.39 -16.44
C ALA A 26 -15.66 -9.53 -17.47
N VAL A 27 -16.11 -9.55 -18.71
CA VAL A 27 -15.65 -8.64 -19.76
C VAL A 27 -16.83 -7.79 -20.21
N VAL A 28 -16.73 -6.47 -20.08
CA VAL A 28 -17.88 -5.57 -20.24
C VAL A 28 -18.52 -5.59 -21.65
N THR A 29 -17.76 -6.02 -22.65
CA THR A 29 -18.24 -6.14 -24.06
C THR A 29 -18.97 -7.45 -24.33
N ASP A 30 -19.01 -8.38 -23.39
CA ASP A 30 -19.78 -9.60 -23.55
C ASP A 30 -21.26 -9.28 -23.72
N GLU A 31 -21.98 -10.08 -24.51
CA GLU A 31 -23.38 -9.86 -24.90
C GLU A 31 -24.29 -9.58 -23.72
N GLN A 32 -24.09 -10.26 -22.62
CA GLN A 32 -24.86 -10.10 -21.40
C GLN A 32 -24.72 -8.70 -20.74
N PHE A 33 -23.57 -8.03 -20.92
CA PHE A 33 -23.34 -6.68 -20.41
C PHE A 33 -23.56 -5.63 -21.51
N GLY A 34 -22.99 -5.87 -22.69
CA GLY A 34 -23.27 -5.12 -23.91
C GLY A 34 -22.65 -3.73 -23.96
N ALA A 35 -21.49 -3.50 -23.32
CA ALA A 35 -20.80 -2.21 -23.42
C ALA A 35 -20.34 -1.94 -24.85
N ASP A 36 -20.54 -0.71 -25.31
CA ASP A 36 -20.02 -0.21 -26.60
C ASP A 36 -18.58 0.27 -26.41
N ASN A 37 -17.64 -0.38 -27.08
CA ASN A 37 -16.22 0.00 -27.04
C ASN A 37 -15.78 0.91 -28.21
N ASN A 38 -16.73 1.46 -28.97
CA ASN A 38 -16.47 2.43 -30.04
C ASN A 38 -16.68 3.87 -29.59
N GLY A 39 -17.24 4.10 -28.40
CA GLY A 39 -17.48 5.40 -27.79
C GLY A 39 -18.71 6.14 -28.34
N VAL A 40 -19.60 5.44 -29.00
CA VAL A 40 -20.83 6.01 -29.61
C VAL A 40 -21.99 5.91 -28.63
N LYS A 41 -22.27 4.70 -28.14
CA LYS A 41 -23.34 4.46 -27.17
C LYS A 41 -22.86 4.66 -25.74
N ASP A 42 -23.77 5.03 -24.87
CA ASP A 42 -23.51 5.08 -23.43
C ASP A 42 -23.27 3.67 -22.87
N SER A 43 -22.09 3.46 -22.29
CA SER A 43 -21.68 2.21 -21.68
C SER A 43 -21.82 2.19 -20.15
N THR A 44 -22.36 3.26 -19.56
CA THR A 44 -22.46 3.42 -18.09
C THR A 44 -23.14 2.24 -17.42
N GLU A 45 -24.36 1.91 -17.88
CA GLU A 45 -25.15 0.84 -17.24
C GLU A 45 -24.57 -0.56 -17.53
N ALA A 46 -23.94 -0.77 -18.68
CA ALA A 46 -23.26 -2.03 -18.99
C ALA A 46 -22.07 -2.28 -18.05
N ILE A 47 -21.24 -1.23 -17.80
CA ILE A 47 -20.13 -1.32 -16.85
C ILE A 47 -20.65 -1.55 -15.42
N LYS A 48 -21.67 -0.81 -14.98
CA LYS A 48 -22.31 -1.02 -13.67
C LYS A 48 -22.82 -2.44 -13.49
N LYS A 49 -23.47 -2.98 -14.52
CA LYS A 49 -23.99 -4.36 -14.52
C LYS A 49 -22.87 -5.39 -14.36
N ALA A 50 -21.75 -5.21 -15.05
CA ALA A 50 -20.59 -6.09 -14.90
C ALA A 50 -19.97 -6.01 -13.51
N ILE A 51 -19.86 -4.81 -12.95
CA ILE A 51 -19.38 -4.58 -11.56
C ILE A 51 -20.31 -5.27 -10.56
N SER A 52 -21.62 -5.08 -10.69
CA SER A 52 -22.60 -5.71 -9.79
C SER A 52 -22.55 -7.23 -9.87
N TYR A 53 -22.45 -7.79 -11.09
CA TYR A 53 -22.28 -9.22 -11.29
C TYR A 53 -21.04 -9.78 -10.55
N VAL A 54 -19.87 -9.12 -10.70
CA VAL A 54 -18.65 -9.58 -10.04
C VAL A 54 -18.73 -9.41 -8.52
N ALA A 55 -19.38 -8.36 -8.03
CA ALA A 55 -19.60 -8.18 -6.60
C ALA A 55 -20.55 -9.27 -6.02
N GLU A 56 -21.58 -9.67 -6.75
CA GLU A 56 -22.54 -10.72 -6.35
C GLU A 56 -21.88 -12.10 -6.25
N ILE A 57 -20.91 -12.42 -7.11
CA ILE A 57 -20.13 -13.67 -7.02
C ILE A 57 -19.04 -13.64 -5.94
N GLY A 58 -18.93 -12.53 -5.18
CA GLY A 58 -18.01 -12.41 -4.05
C GLY A 58 -16.73 -11.61 -4.32
N GLY A 59 -16.56 -11.09 -5.51
CA GLY A 59 -15.40 -10.28 -5.91
C GLY A 59 -14.66 -10.84 -7.13
N GLY A 60 -13.74 -10.04 -7.67
CA GLY A 60 -12.96 -10.42 -8.83
C GLY A 60 -12.63 -9.25 -9.77
N THR A 61 -12.40 -9.58 -11.02
CA THR A 61 -11.94 -8.63 -12.04
C THR A 61 -12.99 -8.40 -13.12
N VAL A 62 -13.32 -7.11 -13.33
CA VAL A 62 -14.08 -6.63 -14.46
C VAL A 62 -13.12 -6.03 -15.48
N TYR A 63 -13.06 -6.57 -16.69
CA TYR A 63 -12.16 -6.13 -17.73
C TYR A 63 -12.86 -5.32 -18.82
N LEU A 64 -12.23 -4.18 -19.15
CA LEU A 64 -12.60 -3.31 -20.26
C LEU A 64 -11.56 -3.47 -21.38
N PRO A 65 -11.84 -4.20 -22.46
CA PRO A 65 -10.93 -4.30 -23.60
C PRO A 65 -10.49 -2.94 -24.17
N LYS A 66 -9.35 -2.91 -24.84
CA LYS A 66 -8.90 -1.71 -25.58
C LYS A 66 -10.05 -1.15 -26.43
N GLY A 67 -10.32 0.16 -26.30
CA GLY A 67 -11.41 0.82 -27.01
C GLY A 67 -11.82 2.13 -26.33
N LYS A 68 -12.96 2.67 -26.76
CA LYS A 68 -13.52 3.91 -26.26
C LYS A 68 -14.86 3.64 -25.59
N TYR A 69 -15.00 4.05 -24.36
CA TYR A 69 -16.22 3.86 -23.56
C TYR A 69 -16.80 5.21 -23.15
N ARG A 70 -17.95 5.57 -23.73
CA ARG A 70 -18.66 6.76 -23.31
C ARG A 70 -19.44 6.47 -22.05
N ILE A 71 -19.23 7.30 -21.00
CA ILE A 71 -19.97 7.21 -19.73
C ILE A 71 -20.60 8.56 -19.41
N THR A 72 -21.85 8.55 -18.94
CA THR A 72 -22.68 9.74 -18.74
C THR A 72 -23.06 9.99 -17.28
N SER A 73 -22.69 9.08 -16.37
CA SER A 73 -22.92 9.26 -14.94
C SER A 73 -21.88 8.50 -14.11
N SER A 74 -21.86 8.79 -12.83
CA SER A 74 -20.96 8.18 -11.84
C SER A 74 -21.09 6.66 -11.78
N ILE A 75 -19.96 5.98 -11.62
CA ILE A 75 -19.85 4.52 -11.47
C ILE A 75 -19.22 4.21 -10.10
N THR A 76 -19.90 3.41 -9.30
CA THR A 76 -19.34 2.87 -8.05
C THR A 76 -18.64 1.54 -8.34
N VAL A 77 -17.38 1.44 -7.95
CA VAL A 77 -16.62 0.19 -7.93
C VAL A 77 -16.82 -0.45 -6.57
N GLU A 78 -17.54 -1.56 -6.55
CA GLU A 78 -17.98 -2.24 -5.33
C GLU A 78 -16.81 -2.90 -4.58
N ASN A 79 -17.05 -3.25 -3.30
CA ASN A 79 -16.07 -3.97 -2.50
C ASN A 79 -15.59 -5.24 -3.21
N TYR A 80 -14.30 -5.52 -3.17
CA TYR A 80 -13.65 -6.69 -3.78
C TYR A 80 -13.75 -6.77 -5.30
N VAL A 81 -14.05 -5.66 -5.97
CA VAL A 81 -14.06 -5.58 -7.44
C VAL A 81 -12.87 -4.75 -7.92
N THR A 82 -12.14 -5.27 -8.89
CA THR A 82 -11.12 -4.53 -9.62
C THR A 82 -11.59 -4.25 -11.05
N LEU A 83 -11.67 -2.98 -11.42
CA LEU A 83 -11.96 -2.56 -12.79
C LEU A 83 -10.62 -2.40 -13.53
N ILE A 84 -10.37 -3.21 -14.56
CA ILE A 84 -9.11 -3.21 -15.32
C ILE A 84 -9.38 -2.88 -16.78
N GLY A 85 -8.64 -1.90 -17.32
CA GLY A 85 -8.59 -1.63 -18.74
C GLY A 85 -7.23 -1.96 -19.34
N ASN A 86 -7.10 -1.89 -20.66
CA ASN A 86 -5.81 -1.98 -21.36
C ASN A 86 -5.04 -0.67 -21.17
N TYR A 87 -3.85 -0.75 -20.60
CA TYR A 87 -3.03 0.44 -20.32
C TYR A 87 -2.19 0.83 -21.54
N ALA A 88 -2.21 2.10 -21.90
CA ALA A 88 -1.25 2.70 -22.80
C ALA A 88 -0.44 3.75 -22.05
N ASP A 89 0.90 3.59 -22.00
CA ASP A 89 1.76 4.56 -21.34
C ASP A 89 1.75 5.88 -22.10
N PRO A 90 1.30 7.00 -21.50
CA PRO A 90 1.24 8.30 -22.16
C PRO A 90 2.61 8.90 -22.48
N ASP A 91 3.70 8.35 -21.90
CA ASP A 91 5.07 8.72 -22.24
C ASP A 91 5.64 7.95 -23.45
N GLY A 92 4.88 7.00 -23.99
CA GLY A 92 5.24 6.25 -25.19
C GLY A 92 5.39 7.14 -26.43
N SER A 93 6.02 6.58 -27.46
CA SER A 93 6.30 7.30 -28.72
C SER A 93 5.07 7.50 -29.63
N THR A 94 4.01 6.74 -29.40
CA THR A 94 2.76 6.78 -30.18
C THR A 94 1.63 7.37 -29.36
N GLU A 95 0.71 8.11 -30.02
CA GLU A 95 -0.52 8.59 -29.37
C GLU A 95 -1.54 7.45 -29.30
N GLU A 96 -1.44 6.68 -28.24
CA GLU A 96 -2.33 5.56 -27.91
C GLU A 96 -3.01 5.84 -26.57
N TYR A 97 -4.23 5.35 -26.39
CA TYR A 97 -5.01 5.59 -25.18
C TYR A 97 -5.43 4.29 -24.47
N GLY A 98 -5.19 3.14 -25.05
CA GLY A 98 -5.64 1.87 -24.48
C GLY A 98 -7.14 1.82 -24.28
N THR A 99 -7.59 1.65 -23.04
CA THR A 99 -8.98 1.78 -22.65
C THR A 99 -9.29 3.24 -22.33
N LEU A 100 -9.91 3.95 -23.27
CA LEU A 100 -10.27 5.36 -23.14
C LEU A 100 -11.70 5.53 -22.61
N ILE A 101 -11.82 6.11 -21.44
CA ILE A 101 -13.09 6.57 -20.88
C ILE A 101 -13.39 7.98 -21.42
N ILE A 102 -14.47 8.11 -22.17
CA ILE A 102 -15.03 9.39 -22.58
C ILE A 102 -16.02 9.83 -21.50
N ALA A 103 -15.57 10.72 -20.62
CA ALA A 103 -16.38 11.23 -19.52
C ALA A 103 -17.34 12.31 -20.01
N ASP A 104 -18.43 11.89 -20.65
CA ASP A 104 -19.48 12.78 -21.18
C ASP A 104 -20.56 13.04 -20.11
N VAL A 105 -20.10 13.51 -18.97
CA VAL A 105 -20.94 13.86 -17.81
C VAL A 105 -21.23 15.36 -17.82
N ALA A 106 -22.36 15.76 -17.29
CA ALA A 106 -22.68 17.17 -17.16
C ALA A 106 -21.67 17.86 -16.21
N PRO A 107 -21.17 19.04 -16.55
CA PRO A 107 -20.46 19.87 -15.59
C PRO A 107 -21.32 20.08 -14.37
N SER A 108 -20.75 19.90 -13.19
CA SER A 108 -21.47 20.04 -11.93
C SER A 108 -20.65 20.86 -10.93
N SER A 109 -21.22 21.15 -9.77
CA SER A 109 -20.45 21.72 -8.68
C SER A 109 -19.26 20.80 -8.36
N GLU A 110 -18.19 21.36 -7.85
CA GLU A 110 -16.96 20.64 -7.44
C GLU A 110 -17.19 19.56 -6.37
N THR A 111 -18.39 19.53 -5.82
CA THR A 111 -18.82 18.54 -4.85
C THR A 111 -19.49 17.38 -5.55
N LEU A 112 -19.13 16.22 -5.25
CA LEU A 112 -19.60 14.86 -5.44
C LEU A 112 -20.91 14.58 -6.19
N PRO A 113 -21.10 13.37 -6.67
CA PRO A 113 -20.19 12.20 -6.61
C PRO A 113 -19.08 12.26 -7.67
N GLY A 114 -17.92 11.65 -7.34
CA GLY A 114 -16.87 11.44 -8.31
C GLY A 114 -17.30 10.56 -9.49
N LEU A 115 -16.54 10.61 -10.60
CA LEU A 115 -16.84 9.81 -11.80
C LEU A 115 -16.75 8.31 -11.49
N PHE A 116 -15.64 7.89 -10.88
CA PHE A 116 -15.46 6.55 -10.32
C PHE A 116 -15.37 6.65 -8.81
N ARG A 117 -16.23 5.94 -8.10
CA ARG A 117 -16.29 5.93 -6.65
C ARG A 117 -15.84 4.56 -6.14
N LEU A 118 -14.72 4.50 -5.42
CA LEU A 118 -14.11 3.27 -4.96
C LEU A 118 -14.55 2.95 -3.53
N ARG A 119 -15.10 1.76 -3.33
CA ARG A 119 -15.33 1.17 -2.00
C ARG A 119 -14.10 0.40 -1.52
N GLY A 120 -14.06 0.02 -0.25
CA GLY A 120 -12.92 -0.69 0.32
C GLY A 120 -12.59 -2.01 -0.39
N SER A 121 -11.31 -2.33 -0.48
CA SER A 121 -10.76 -3.49 -1.22
C SER A 121 -11.16 -3.51 -2.69
N SER A 122 -11.23 -2.34 -3.31
CA SER A 122 -11.49 -2.19 -4.74
C SER A 122 -10.34 -1.45 -5.45
N GLY A 123 -10.35 -1.48 -6.76
CA GLY A 123 -9.34 -0.78 -7.53
C GLY A 123 -9.77 -0.44 -8.95
N VAL A 124 -9.08 0.57 -9.48
CA VAL A 124 -9.14 0.94 -10.90
C VAL A 124 -7.73 0.89 -11.47
N VAL A 125 -7.55 0.16 -12.55
CA VAL A 125 -6.25 -0.11 -13.15
C VAL A 125 -6.33 0.04 -14.68
N GLY A 126 -5.35 0.72 -15.28
CA GLY A 126 -5.17 0.71 -16.73
C GLY A 126 -6.17 1.55 -17.54
N LEU A 127 -6.62 2.68 -17.02
CA LEU A 127 -7.58 3.55 -17.73
C LEU A 127 -6.96 4.88 -18.16
N THR A 128 -7.37 5.35 -19.34
CA THR A 128 -7.21 6.73 -19.76
C THR A 128 -8.56 7.46 -19.68
N VAL A 129 -8.61 8.65 -19.06
CA VAL A 129 -9.85 9.41 -18.90
C VAL A 129 -9.75 10.76 -19.59
N TRP A 130 -10.74 11.07 -20.41
CA TRP A 130 -10.84 12.31 -21.18
C TRP A 130 -12.24 12.93 -21.04
N TYR A 131 -12.27 14.25 -20.81
CA TYR A 131 -13.49 15.04 -20.70
C TYR A 131 -13.70 15.84 -22.01
N PRO A 132 -14.60 15.43 -22.91
CA PRO A 132 -14.76 16.05 -24.23
C PRO A 132 -15.28 17.49 -24.16
N GLN A 133 -15.94 17.86 -23.08
CA GLN A 133 -16.50 19.20 -22.87
C GLN A 133 -15.50 20.19 -22.27
N GLN A 134 -14.29 19.75 -21.90
CA GLN A 134 -13.26 20.59 -21.29
C GLN A 134 -12.43 21.28 -22.35
N THR A 135 -12.44 22.62 -22.36
CA THR A 135 -11.62 23.46 -23.23
C THR A 135 -10.95 24.56 -22.41
N LEU A 136 -9.83 25.12 -22.91
CA LEU A 136 -9.17 26.24 -22.19
C LEU A 136 -9.94 27.56 -22.29
N THR A 137 -10.82 27.70 -23.29
CA THR A 137 -11.68 28.88 -23.46
C THR A 137 -12.92 28.83 -22.60
N ASP A 138 -13.31 27.63 -22.12
CA ASP A 138 -14.45 27.42 -21.25
C ASP A 138 -14.11 26.25 -20.29
N VAL A 139 -13.27 26.56 -19.28
CA VAL A 139 -12.91 25.56 -18.27
C VAL A 139 -14.08 25.36 -17.32
N ARG A 140 -14.63 24.17 -17.35
CA ARG A 140 -15.79 23.78 -16.57
C ARG A 140 -15.40 23.00 -15.32
N ALA A 141 -16.10 23.25 -14.24
CA ALA A 141 -15.98 22.47 -13.03
C ALA A 141 -16.57 21.07 -13.21
N PHE A 142 -15.80 20.06 -12.87
CA PHE A 142 -16.23 18.67 -12.76
C PHE A 142 -15.86 18.13 -11.38
N PRO A 143 -16.60 17.14 -10.87
CA PRO A 143 -16.20 16.39 -9.67
C PRO A 143 -14.85 15.70 -9.88
N TYR A 144 -14.35 15.07 -8.83
CA TYR A 144 -13.16 14.24 -8.94
C TYR A 144 -13.36 13.08 -9.93
N THR A 145 -12.31 12.78 -10.68
CA THR A 145 -12.34 11.59 -11.55
C THR A 145 -12.39 10.30 -10.73
N PHE A 146 -11.63 10.25 -9.64
CA PHE A 146 -11.67 9.15 -8.68
C PHE A 146 -11.99 9.69 -7.28
N GLU A 147 -12.99 9.10 -6.65
CA GLU A 147 -13.38 9.36 -5.27
C GLU A 147 -13.15 8.11 -4.44
N ILE A 148 -12.25 8.19 -3.47
CA ILE A 148 -12.09 7.15 -2.46
C ILE A 148 -13.19 7.35 -1.42
N MET A 149 -14.07 6.37 -1.29
CA MET A 149 -15.16 6.43 -0.33
C MET A 149 -14.61 6.08 1.05
N GLY A 150 -14.31 7.10 1.84
CA GLY A 150 -13.98 6.95 3.25
C GLY A 150 -15.18 6.55 4.10
N GLY A 151 -14.93 6.25 5.35
CA GLY A 151 -15.94 5.98 6.37
C GLY A 151 -15.59 6.68 7.68
N ALA A 152 -16.48 6.62 8.65
CA ALA A 152 -16.18 7.18 9.96
C ALA A 152 -14.95 6.49 10.56
N PHE A 153 -13.99 7.28 11.06
CA PHE A 153 -12.72 6.78 11.63
C PHE A 153 -12.94 5.70 12.70
N SER A 154 -14.01 5.85 13.50
CA SER A 154 -14.33 4.90 14.58
C SER A 154 -14.73 3.50 14.11
N ILE A 155 -15.06 3.32 12.84
CA ILE A 155 -15.55 2.04 12.29
C ILE A 155 -14.75 1.51 11.12
N LEU A 156 -13.79 2.26 10.58
CA LEU A 156 -12.91 1.84 9.48
C LEU A 156 -13.66 1.03 8.39
N GLU A 157 -14.77 1.61 7.93
CA GLU A 157 -15.75 0.91 7.10
C GLU A 157 -15.22 0.59 5.71
N HIS A 158 -14.26 1.42 5.25
CA HIS A 158 -13.68 1.30 3.93
C HIS A 158 -12.17 1.45 4.01
N MET A 159 -11.47 0.36 3.70
CA MET A 159 -10.02 0.28 3.71
C MET A 159 -9.50 -0.44 2.48
N GLN A 160 -8.27 -0.14 2.11
CA GLN A 160 -7.53 -0.70 0.99
C GLN A 160 -8.13 -0.33 -0.37
N PHE A 161 -7.48 0.61 -1.03
CA PHE A 161 -7.90 1.11 -2.35
C PHE A 161 -6.71 1.12 -3.28
N THR A 162 -6.95 0.94 -4.57
CA THR A 162 -5.88 1.00 -5.57
C THR A 162 -6.30 1.82 -6.78
N VAL A 163 -5.45 2.79 -7.15
CA VAL A 163 -5.50 3.48 -8.44
C VAL A 163 -4.13 3.30 -9.10
N LYS A 164 -4.09 2.52 -10.18
CA LYS A 164 -2.83 2.13 -10.82
C LYS A 164 -2.89 2.25 -12.34
N ASN A 165 -1.78 2.69 -12.96
CA ASN A 165 -1.66 2.80 -14.42
C ASN A 165 -2.80 3.63 -15.02
N VAL A 166 -2.98 4.86 -14.55
CA VAL A 166 -4.06 5.75 -14.97
C VAL A 166 -3.51 7.00 -15.62
N THR A 167 -4.14 7.39 -16.73
CA THR A 167 -3.84 8.65 -17.41
C THR A 167 -5.04 9.59 -17.41
N LEU A 168 -4.83 10.81 -16.90
CA LEU A 168 -5.82 11.89 -16.93
C LEU A 168 -5.45 12.89 -18.03
N ILE A 169 -6.23 12.96 -19.12
CA ILE A 169 -5.89 13.83 -20.25
C ILE A 169 -6.12 15.30 -19.88
N ASN A 170 -7.32 15.64 -19.41
CA ASN A 170 -7.73 17.02 -19.14
C ASN A 170 -8.76 17.10 -17.99
N ALA A 171 -8.56 16.32 -16.96
CA ALA A 171 -9.47 16.30 -15.82
C ALA A 171 -9.46 17.66 -15.09
N TYR A 172 -10.63 18.13 -14.64
CA TYR A 172 -10.67 19.29 -13.75
C TYR A 172 -10.06 18.95 -12.39
N ARG A 173 -10.48 17.80 -11.82
CA ARG A 173 -9.93 17.21 -10.60
C ARG A 173 -9.58 15.75 -10.81
N GLY A 174 -8.47 15.30 -10.25
CA GLY A 174 -7.98 13.94 -10.39
C GLY A 174 -8.56 12.97 -9.34
N LEU A 175 -7.82 12.70 -8.27
CA LEU A 175 -8.20 11.77 -7.21
C LEU A 175 -8.46 12.52 -5.90
N ALA A 176 -9.57 12.18 -5.24
CA ALA A 176 -9.85 12.62 -3.88
C ALA A 176 -9.95 11.45 -2.91
N ALA A 177 -9.30 11.59 -1.77
CA ALA A 177 -9.46 10.68 -0.65
C ALA A 177 -9.90 11.45 0.61
N SER A 178 -11.01 11.00 1.23
CA SER A 178 -11.60 11.55 2.46
C SER A 178 -11.87 13.06 2.43
N ARG A 179 -12.19 13.61 1.27
CA ARG A 179 -12.61 15.02 1.12
C ARG A 179 -14.11 15.20 1.22
N THR A 180 -14.86 14.13 1.30
CA THR A 180 -16.30 14.17 1.43
C THR A 180 -16.66 14.44 2.88
N VAL A 181 -17.17 15.61 3.15
CA VAL A 181 -17.80 15.88 4.44
C VAL A 181 -19.17 15.20 4.45
N ASN A 182 -19.32 14.14 5.20
CA ASN A 182 -20.64 13.57 5.45
C ASN A 182 -21.33 14.42 6.51
N PRO A 183 -22.38 15.19 6.17
CA PRO A 183 -23.04 16.07 7.13
C PRO A 183 -23.75 15.33 8.27
N SER A 184 -23.91 14.00 8.14
CA SER A 184 -24.49 13.15 9.18
C SER A 184 -23.45 12.69 10.22
N VAL A 185 -22.16 12.93 9.99
CA VAL A 185 -21.08 12.53 10.89
C VAL A 185 -20.60 13.75 11.66
N PRO A 186 -20.49 13.70 13.00
CA PRO A 186 -19.99 14.83 13.78
C PRO A 186 -18.60 15.29 13.31
N VAL A 187 -18.36 16.58 13.34
CA VAL A 187 -17.02 17.15 13.14
C VAL A 187 -16.09 16.51 14.16
N GLY A 188 -15.02 15.83 13.71
CA GLY A 188 -14.11 15.04 14.55
C GLY A 188 -14.27 13.53 14.46
N ALA A 189 -15.37 13.02 13.86
CA ALA A 189 -15.52 11.63 13.43
C ALA A 189 -15.61 11.54 11.90
N GLN A 190 -14.97 12.46 11.22
CA GLN A 190 -15.04 12.67 9.77
C GLN A 190 -14.41 11.52 9.00
N ASP A 191 -14.76 11.45 7.73
CA ASP A 191 -14.30 10.43 6.79
C ASP A 191 -12.78 10.23 6.87
N ALA A 192 -12.39 9.01 7.20
CA ALA A 192 -11.02 8.54 7.16
C ALA A 192 -10.92 7.32 6.23
N HIS A 193 -9.73 7.03 5.77
CA HIS A 193 -9.42 5.84 5.00
C HIS A 193 -8.09 5.26 5.44
N GLU A 194 -7.84 4.02 5.09
CA GLU A 194 -6.55 3.36 5.28
C GLU A 194 -6.13 2.63 4.01
N GLY A 195 -4.83 2.56 3.77
CA GLY A 195 -4.27 1.71 2.73
C GLY A 195 -4.56 2.17 1.30
N LEU A 196 -4.48 3.47 1.02
CA LEU A 196 -4.55 3.98 -0.34
C LEU A 196 -3.25 3.70 -1.09
N VAL A 197 -3.35 2.91 -2.16
CA VAL A 197 -2.25 2.65 -3.11
C VAL A 197 -2.48 3.43 -4.39
N VAL A 198 -1.57 4.37 -4.69
CA VAL A 198 -1.54 5.09 -5.97
C VAL A 198 -0.22 4.77 -6.66
N GLU A 199 -0.28 4.12 -7.80
CA GLU A 199 0.91 3.74 -8.56
C GLU A 199 0.76 4.09 -10.03
N ASN A 200 1.71 4.84 -10.58
CA ASN A 200 1.73 5.24 -11.97
C ASN A 200 0.45 6.02 -12.41
N LEU A 201 0.16 7.11 -11.68
CA LEU A 201 -0.88 8.07 -12.04
C LEU A 201 -0.25 9.25 -12.78
N LYS A 202 -0.59 9.43 -14.05
CA LYS A 202 -0.06 10.50 -14.89
C LYS A 202 -1.17 11.36 -15.46
N GLY A 203 -0.88 12.63 -15.75
CA GLY A 203 -1.89 13.43 -16.47
C GLY A 203 -1.72 14.92 -16.40
N THR A 204 -2.66 15.59 -17.05
CA THR A 204 -2.93 17.02 -16.91
C THR A 204 -4.22 17.19 -16.11
N VAL A 205 -4.14 17.94 -15.01
CA VAL A 205 -5.28 18.30 -14.17
C VAL A 205 -5.35 19.81 -14.05
N LEU A 206 -6.55 20.36 -14.11
CA LEU A 206 -6.73 21.81 -14.24
C LEU A 206 -6.86 22.52 -12.88
N LYS A 207 -7.36 21.81 -11.85
CA LYS A 207 -7.57 22.35 -10.50
C LYS A 207 -6.74 21.66 -9.45
N CYS A 208 -6.91 20.35 -9.26
CA CYS A 208 -6.19 19.57 -8.27
C CYS A 208 -6.00 18.13 -8.76
N GLY A 209 -4.76 17.63 -8.71
CA GLY A 209 -4.44 16.29 -9.19
C GLY A 209 -4.68 15.20 -8.15
N LEU A 210 -3.97 15.25 -7.06
CA LEU A 210 -4.13 14.34 -5.94
C LEU A 210 -4.53 15.16 -4.71
N ASP A 211 -5.70 14.91 -4.16
CA ASP A 211 -6.27 15.63 -3.03
C ASP A 211 -6.61 14.63 -1.92
N CYS A 212 -5.65 14.38 -1.03
CA CYS A 212 -5.77 13.37 0.01
C CYS A 212 -5.65 13.98 1.39
N VAL A 213 -6.60 13.64 2.27
CA VAL A 213 -6.58 13.99 3.68
C VAL A 213 -7.11 12.83 4.52
N ASN A 214 -6.82 12.84 5.81
CA ASN A 214 -7.36 11.91 6.81
C ASN A 214 -7.06 10.43 6.51
N GLU A 215 -5.84 10.12 6.10
CA GLU A 215 -5.37 8.75 6.00
C GLU A 215 -4.85 8.29 7.37
N SER A 216 -5.51 7.27 7.92
CA SER A 216 -5.07 6.60 9.13
C SER A 216 -4.35 5.32 8.73
N ASP A 217 -3.12 5.16 9.13
CA ASP A 217 -2.28 4.03 8.75
C ASP A 217 -2.12 3.79 7.23
N VAL A 218 -1.03 4.16 6.79
CA VAL A 218 -0.19 3.89 5.63
C VAL A 218 -0.87 3.89 4.27
N GLY A 219 -0.75 5.04 3.61
CA GLY A 219 -0.82 5.10 2.16
C GLY A 219 0.52 4.71 1.51
N TYR A 220 0.47 4.49 0.23
CA TYR A 220 1.62 4.22 -0.62
C TYR A 220 1.41 4.89 -1.96
N VAL A 221 2.24 5.91 -2.26
CA VAL A 221 2.12 6.69 -3.49
C VAL A 221 3.43 6.66 -4.26
N LYS A 222 3.40 6.17 -5.49
CA LYS A 222 4.59 5.98 -6.32
C LYS A 222 4.34 6.35 -7.77
N ASN A 223 5.35 7.01 -8.38
CA ASN A 223 5.37 7.38 -9.79
C ASN A 223 4.13 8.18 -10.23
N VAL A 224 3.90 9.30 -9.55
CA VAL A 224 2.82 10.25 -9.91
C VAL A 224 3.41 11.42 -10.70
N VAL A 225 2.85 11.68 -11.89
CA VAL A 225 3.36 12.71 -12.78
C VAL A 225 2.23 13.63 -13.27
N PHE A 226 2.28 14.89 -12.89
CA PHE A 226 1.37 15.90 -13.42
C PHE A 226 2.12 16.93 -14.26
N SER A 227 1.71 17.09 -15.52
CA SER A 227 2.31 18.02 -16.49
C SER A 227 1.30 18.45 -17.56
N PRO A 228 1.41 19.67 -18.09
CA PRO A 228 0.63 20.14 -19.24
C PRO A 228 0.75 19.26 -20.48
N LYS A 229 1.90 18.58 -20.63
CA LYS A 229 2.24 17.77 -21.81
C LYS A 229 1.21 16.68 -22.14
N TYR A 230 0.55 16.11 -21.14
CA TYR A 230 -0.35 14.97 -21.35
C TYR A 230 -1.64 15.37 -22.07
N TRP A 231 -2.19 16.55 -21.80
CA TRP A 231 -3.29 17.06 -22.60
C TRP A 231 -2.80 17.50 -23.99
N ALA A 232 -1.71 18.27 -24.04
CA ALA A 232 -1.16 18.78 -25.28
C ALA A 232 -0.79 17.68 -26.30
N LYS A 233 -0.32 16.53 -25.84
CA LYS A 233 -0.04 15.37 -26.69
C LYS A 233 -1.30 14.71 -27.28
N ALA A 234 -2.47 14.93 -26.72
CA ALA A 234 -3.71 14.29 -27.15
C ALA A 234 -4.31 14.97 -28.40
N SER A 235 -3.52 15.06 -29.47
CA SER A 235 -3.88 15.79 -30.71
C SER A 235 -5.13 15.21 -31.37
N LYS A 236 -5.31 13.89 -31.35
CA LYS A 236 -6.49 13.18 -31.84
C LYS A 236 -7.79 13.51 -31.10
N LEU A 237 -7.67 14.11 -29.90
CA LEU A 237 -8.79 14.55 -29.07
C LEU A 237 -8.97 16.07 -29.07
N GLY A 238 -8.32 16.75 -30.03
CA GLY A 238 -8.47 18.21 -30.18
C GLY A 238 -7.74 19.01 -29.09
N ALA A 239 -6.59 18.56 -28.66
CA ALA A 239 -5.80 19.18 -27.58
C ALA A 239 -5.30 20.59 -27.93
N PRO A 240 -5.21 21.49 -26.95
CA PRO A 240 -4.52 22.79 -27.09
C PRO A 240 -3.00 22.62 -27.22
N THR A 241 -2.28 23.70 -27.50
CA THR A 241 -0.81 23.71 -27.42
C THR A 241 -0.34 23.55 -25.97
N GLU A 242 0.86 23.00 -25.77
CA GLU A 242 1.43 22.81 -24.43
C GLU A 242 1.57 24.15 -23.69
N ASP A 243 2.02 25.20 -24.39
CA ASP A 243 2.17 26.52 -23.77
C ASP A 243 0.83 27.07 -23.25
N ALA A 244 -0.25 26.90 -23.98
CA ALA A 244 -1.58 27.35 -23.56
C ALA A 244 -2.09 26.56 -22.36
N VAL A 245 -1.84 25.25 -22.29
CA VAL A 245 -2.19 24.42 -21.14
C VAL A 245 -1.33 24.82 -19.94
N ARG A 246 -0.03 25.04 -20.15
CA ARG A 246 0.93 25.47 -19.12
C ARG A 246 0.55 26.80 -18.52
N ASP A 247 0.19 27.78 -19.34
CA ASP A 247 -0.28 29.08 -18.85
C ASP A 247 -1.49 28.93 -17.93
N TYR A 248 -2.42 28.05 -18.28
CA TYR A 248 -3.58 27.80 -17.44
C TYR A 248 -3.20 27.13 -16.12
N THR A 249 -2.44 26.02 -16.17
CA THR A 249 -2.10 25.23 -14.96
C THR A 249 -1.19 26.02 -14.02
N ARG A 250 -0.26 26.84 -14.55
CA ARG A 250 0.58 27.73 -13.74
C ARG A 250 -0.19 28.83 -13.00
N ASN A 251 -1.35 29.22 -13.50
CA ASN A 251 -2.16 30.22 -12.82
C ASN A 251 -3.20 29.62 -11.88
N ASN A 252 -3.66 28.39 -12.12
CA ASN A 252 -4.85 27.84 -11.48
C ASN A 252 -4.65 26.49 -10.77
N GLY A 253 -3.70 25.65 -11.20
CA GLY A 253 -3.58 24.26 -10.78
C GLY A 253 -2.70 24.03 -9.57
N CYS A 254 -3.12 23.11 -8.71
CA CYS A 254 -2.31 22.49 -7.66
C CYS A 254 -2.12 21.01 -8.00
N ALA A 255 -0.88 20.52 -8.07
CA ALA A 255 -0.68 19.13 -8.47
C ALA A 255 -1.03 18.17 -7.32
N LEU A 256 -0.47 18.37 -6.13
CA LEU A 256 -0.76 17.58 -4.94
C LEU A 256 -1.22 18.49 -3.80
N MET A 257 -2.35 18.16 -3.19
CA MET A 257 -2.86 18.78 -1.96
C MET A 257 -3.05 17.67 -0.92
N LEU A 258 -2.25 17.74 0.15
CA LEU A 258 -2.11 16.65 1.11
C LEU A 258 -2.34 17.21 2.52
N GLY A 259 -3.09 16.47 3.34
CA GLY A 259 -3.41 16.91 4.70
C GLY A 259 -2.91 15.93 5.75
N ASP A 260 -3.76 15.56 6.68
CA ASP A 260 -3.53 14.56 7.71
C ASP A 260 -3.32 13.17 7.09
N LEU A 261 -2.06 12.79 6.89
CA LEU A 261 -1.65 11.53 6.29
C LEU A 261 -0.59 10.88 7.19
N GLU A 262 -0.95 9.80 7.84
CA GLU A 262 -0.08 9.08 8.76
C GLU A 262 0.81 8.09 8.00
N TRP A 263 2.11 8.09 8.26
CA TRP A 263 3.11 7.16 7.70
C TRP A 263 3.04 6.93 6.18
N SER A 264 2.72 7.97 5.40
CA SER A 264 2.56 7.85 3.95
C SER A 264 3.83 8.24 3.20
N PRO A 265 4.59 7.28 2.63
CA PRO A 265 5.73 7.56 1.77
C PRO A 265 5.31 7.87 0.34
N TYR A 266 5.97 8.85 -0.25
CA TYR A 266 5.80 9.29 -1.63
C TYR A 266 7.10 9.07 -2.40
N TYR A 267 7.05 8.31 -3.49
CA TYR A 267 8.20 7.96 -4.31
C TYR A 267 8.05 8.44 -5.74
N ASP A 268 9.11 9.00 -6.32
CA ASP A 268 9.16 9.37 -7.74
C ASP A 268 8.01 10.30 -8.18
N ILE A 269 7.77 11.35 -7.42
CA ILE A 269 6.73 12.34 -7.71
C ILE A 269 7.31 13.41 -8.64
N ARG A 270 6.66 13.67 -9.77
CA ARG A 270 7.09 14.70 -10.72
C ARG A 270 5.95 15.68 -11.01
N VAL A 271 6.26 16.94 -10.89
CA VAL A 271 5.32 18.04 -11.21
C VAL A 271 6.01 19.06 -12.10
N ASP A 272 5.35 19.40 -13.17
CA ASP A 272 5.83 20.39 -14.15
C ASP A 272 4.71 21.36 -14.55
N GLY A 273 4.99 22.66 -14.48
CA GLY A 273 4.12 23.69 -15.03
C GLY A 273 2.82 23.96 -14.26
N TYR A 274 2.87 23.95 -12.92
CA TYR A 274 1.72 24.23 -12.05
C TYR A 274 1.89 25.51 -11.22
N LYS A 275 0.76 26.06 -10.72
CA LYS A 275 0.82 27.14 -9.73
C LYS A 275 1.51 26.66 -8.46
N THR A 276 1.12 25.49 -7.95
CA THR A 276 1.70 24.87 -6.78
C THR A 276 2.01 23.41 -7.07
N GLY A 277 3.27 23.01 -6.83
CA GLY A 277 3.67 21.63 -6.99
C GLY A 277 3.05 20.74 -5.90
N VAL A 278 3.41 20.98 -4.65
CA VAL A 278 2.89 20.27 -3.49
C VAL A 278 2.40 21.28 -2.45
N HIS A 279 1.20 21.09 -1.94
CA HIS A 279 0.60 21.90 -0.89
C HIS A 279 0.21 21.00 0.28
N ILE A 280 0.89 21.13 1.40
CA ILE A 280 0.54 20.45 2.65
C ILE A 280 -0.41 21.34 3.43
N ILE A 281 -1.63 20.85 3.64
CA ILE A 281 -2.72 21.57 4.28
C ILE A 281 -3.09 20.95 5.63
N GLU A 282 -3.90 21.63 6.38
CA GLU A 282 -4.50 21.09 7.60
C GLU A 282 -5.49 19.97 7.27
N GLY A 283 -5.40 18.85 8.00
CA GLY A 283 -6.42 17.80 7.96
C GLY A 283 -7.71 18.20 8.64
N THR A 284 -8.77 17.44 8.41
CA THR A 284 -10.08 17.69 9.05
C THR A 284 -10.33 16.78 10.26
N ARG A 285 -9.48 15.79 10.47
CA ARG A 285 -9.56 14.86 11.61
C ARG A 285 -8.99 15.54 12.86
N ILE A 286 -9.72 15.49 13.95
CA ILE A 286 -9.26 15.99 15.25
C ILE A 286 -9.02 14.79 16.16
N GLN A 287 -7.79 14.63 16.60
CA GLN A 287 -7.43 13.66 17.62
C GLN A 287 -6.86 14.39 18.84
N HIS A 288 -7.39 14.11 20.03
CA HIS A 288 -6.95 14.74 21.29
C HIS A 288 -6.89 16.29 21.27
N GLU A 289 -7.90 16.92 20.72
CA GLU A 289 -8.02 18.39 20.62
C GLU A 289 -6.99 19.08 19.70
N ASN A 290 -6.14 18.31 19.01
CA ASN A 290 -5.19 18.84 18.02
C ASN A 290 -5.50 18.27 16.64
N PRO A 291 -5.45 19.08 15.58
CA PRO A 291 -5.50 18.55 14.23
C PRO A 291 -4.30 17.67 14.00
N ILE A 292 -4.53 16.47 13.48
CA ILE A 292 -3.44 15.63 13.00
C ILE A 292 -2.98 16.19 11.65
N ALA A 293 -1.70 16.15 11.43
CA ALA A 293 -1.08 16.74 10.26
C ALA A 293 -0.20 15.73 9.52
N PHE A 294 0.31 16.12 8.38
CA PHE A 294 1.13 15.30 7.51
C PHE A 294 2.35 14.70 8.22
N MET A 295 2.46 13.38 8.22
CA MET A 295 3.59 12.61 8.75
C MET A 295 4.31 11.82 7.66
N GLY A 296 4.20 12.22 6.43
CA GLY A 296 4.79 11.58 5.28
C GLY A 296 6.19 12.08 4.96
N GLY A 297 6.77 11.47 3.93
CA GLY A 297 8.05 11.86 3.38
C GLY A 297 8.11 11.64 1.89
N PHE A 298 8.91 12.46 1.21
CA PHE A 298 9.14 12.36 -0.23
C PHE A 298 10.55 11.84 -0.51
N TYR A 299 10.64 10.87 -1.35
CA TYR A 299 11.87 10.39 -1.96
C TYR A 299 11.80 10.56 -3.48
N ARG A 300 12.73 11.34 -4.05
CA ARG A 300 12.71 11.77 -5.46
C ARG A 300 11.47 12.59 -5.83
N LEU A 301 11.21 13.68 -5.08
CA LEU A 301 10.27 14.71 -5.50
C LEU A 301 10.96 15.63 -6.52
N ASN A 302 10.44 15.69 -7.73
CA ASN A 302 10.91 16.59 -8.79
C ASN A 302 9.82 17.59 -9.13
N VAL A 303 10.01 18.85 -8.75
CA VAL A 303 9.12 19.95 -9.09
C VAL A 303 9.87 20.94 -9.96
N GLN A 304 9.34 21.24 -11.12
CA GLN A 304 9.94 22.19 -12.05
C GLN A 304 8.89 23.08 -12.70
N ASP A 305 9.32 24.26 -13.13
CA ASP A 305 8.50 25.26 -13.84
C ASP A 305 7.15 25.59 -13.13
N CYS A 306 7.14 25.52 -11.81
CA CYS A 306 6.00 25.91 -10.98
C CYS A 306 6.18 27.34 -10.44
N LEU A 307 5.10 28.01 -10.04
CA LEU A 307 5.21 29.27 -9.30
C LEU A 307 5.69 29.02 -7.86
N PHE A 308 5.12 28.03 -7.18
CA PHE A 308 5.49 27.57 -5.86
C PHE A 308 5.80 26.07 -5.90
N GLY A 309 6.94 25.67 -5.33
CA GLY A 309 7.34 24.27 -5.33
C GLY A 309 6.63 23.46 -4.26
N LEU A 310 6.99 23.69 -3.01
CA LEU A 310 6.42 23.06 -1.82
C LEU A 310 5.89 24.15 -0.89
N VAL A 311 4.60 24.12 -0.60
CA VAL A 311 3.94 25.00 0.37
C VAL A 311 3.43 24.16 1.53
N VAL A 312 3.76 24.55 2.76
CA VAL A 312 3.44 23.81 3.98
C VAL A 312 2.70 24.72 4.94
N ASP A 313 1.42 24.51 5.15
CA ASP A 313 0.60 25.31 6.05
C ASP A 313 0.45 24.67 7.42
N GLN A 314 0.53 23.35 7.53
CA GLN A 314 0.39 22.62 8.79
C GLN A 314 1.32 21.40 8.84
N LEU A 315 1.98 21.21 9.99
CA LEU A 315 2.70 20.01 10.34
C LEU A 315 2.38 19.60 11.77
N TYR A 316 2.58 18.32 12.07
CA TYR A 316 2.35 17.82 13.42
C TYR A 316 3.37 18.41 14.39
N LYS A 317 2.92 18.76 15.60
CA LYS A 317 3.77 19.32 16.65
C LYS A 317 4.97 18.42 16.94
N GLY A 318 6.17 19.03 16.93
CA GLY A 318 7.41 18.33 17.20
C GLY A 318 7.86 17.36 16.09
N TRP A 319 7.16 17.35 14.94
CA TRP A 319 7.48 16.48 13.81
C TRP A 319 7.91 17.29 12.60
N GLY A 320 8.66 16.63 11.75
CA GLY A 320 9.09 17.19 10.51
C GLY A 320 8.57 16.41 9.32
N MET A 321 8.56 17.08 8.21
CA MET A 321 8.40 16.53 6.90
C MET A 321 9.76 16.31 6.27
N LEU A 322 9.92 15.18 5.59
CA LEU A 322 11.16 14.80 4.92
C LEU A 322 11.03 14.97 3.41
N VAL A 323 12.06 15.55 2.80
CA VAL A 323 12.25 15.57 1.34
C VAL A 323 13.67 15.14 1.07
N THR A 324 13.84 13.99 0.44
CA THR A 324 15.13 13.34 0.28
C THR A 324 15.40 13.04 -1.19
N HIS A 325 16.66 13.24 -1.62
CA HIS A 325 17.13 12.94 -2.99
C HIS A 325 16.24 13.57 -4.06
N SER A 326 16.01 14.89 -3.95
CA SER A 326 14.91 15.57 -4.66
C SER A 326 15.40 16.84 -5.37
N GLN A 327 14.54 17.40 -6.21
CA GLN A 327 14.77 18.66 -6.90
C GLN A 327 13.51 19.53 -6.86
N ILE A 328 13.60 20.75 -6.31
CA ILE A 328 12.48 21.69 -6.25
C ILE A 328 12.90 23.01 -6.88
N LYS A 329 12.47 23.25 -8.12
CA LYS A 329 12.74 24.48 -8.89
C LYS A 329 11.43 25.21 -9.15
N ALA A 330 11.32 26.43 -8.58
CA ALA A 330 10.11 27.22 -8.69
C ALA A 330 10.44 28.72 -8.87
N GLU A 331 9.59 29.42 -9.60
CA GLU A 331 9.83 30.82 -9.96
C GLU A 331 9.78 31.75 -8.76
N LYS A 332 8.72 31.65 -7.93
CA LYS A 332 8.50 32.54 -6.79
C LYS A 332 9.13 32.00 -5.49
N ALA A 333 8.86 30.73 -5.21
CA ALA A 333 9.43 30.09 -4.03
C ALA A 333 9.55 28.57 -4.22
N SER A 334 10.72 28.03 -3.96
CA SER A 334 10.94 26.58 -3.92
C SER A 334 10.26 25.93 -2.70
N VAL A 335 10.41 26.54 -1.52
CA VAL A 335 9.77 26.06 -0.28
C VAL A 335 9.18 27.24 0.48
N VAL A 336 7.96 27.06 0.96
CA VAL A 336 7.28 27.98 1.88
C VAL A 336 6.81 27.18 3.08
N ASN A 337 7.32 27.48 4.28
CA ASN A 337 6.87 26.85 5.52
C ASN A 337 6.10 27.87 6.37
N ASN A 338 4.78 27.81 6.27
CA ASN A 338 3.86 28.62 7.08
C ASN A 338 3.43 27.91 8.37
N ALA A 339 3.78 26.61 8.51
CA ALA A 339 3.33 25.81 9.64
C ALA A 339 3.76 26.45 10.97
N PRO A 340 2.86 26.60 11.94
CA PRO A 340 3.18 27.21 13.22
C PRO A 340 4.18 26.35 14.03
N GLU A 341 4.15 25.05 13.80
CA GLU A 341 5.01 24.06 14.46
C GLU A 341 5.52 23.04 13.44
N GLY A 342 6.49 22.23 13.81
CA GLY A 342 7.13 21.26 12.92
C GLY A 342 8.21 21.88 12.03
N TYR A 343 8.85 21.07 11.21
CA TYR A 343 9.94 21.49 10.35
C TYR A 343 9.92 20.78 8.99
N VAL A 344 10.51 21.42 7.99
CA VAL A 344 10.80 20.84 6.68
C VAL A 344 12.28 20.51 6.61
N ARG A 345 12.65 19.28 6.40
CA ARG A 345 14.04 18.85 6.22
C ARG A 345 14.26 18.42 4.77
N LEU A 346 15.21 19.09 4.15
CA LEU A 346 15.68 18.82 2.79
C LEU A 346 17.04 18.14 2.87
N THR A 347 17.12 16.85 2.54
CA THR A 347 18.38 16.10 2.51
C THR A 347 18.70 15.72 1.09
N ASP A 348 19.94 15.99 0.63
CA ASP A 348 20.33 15.73 -0.76
C ASP A 348 19.26 16.26 -1.75
N THR A 349 18.87 17.52 -1.54
CA THR A 349 17.78 18.14 -2.29
C THR A 349 18.22 19.45 -2.90
N GLU A 350 18.20 19.52 -4.23
CA GLU A 350 18.48 20.72 -4.98
C GLU A 350 17.26 21.66 -4.96
N THR A 351 17.49 22.92 -4.63
CA THR A 351 16.44 23.95 -4.66
C THR A 351 16.86 25.13 -5.51
N SER A 352 15.94 25.72 -6.24
CA SER A 352 16.13 27.03 -6.87
C SER A 352 14.88 27.89 -6.70
N GLY A 353 15.09 29.19 -6.45
CA GLY A 353 14.08 30.12 -6.02
C GLY A 353 14.17 30.44 -4.53
N ASN A 354 13.34 31.37 -4.09
CA ASN A 354 13.34 31.78 -2.68
C ASN A 354 12.80 30.69 -1.77
N MET A 355 13.21 30.75 -0.49
CA MET A 355 12.56 29.98 0.58
C MET A 355 12.01 30.94 1.61
N TYR A 356 10.80 30.70 2.09
CA TYR A 356 10.11 31.55 3.06
C TYR A 356 9.63 30.75 4.25
N GLY A 357 9.66 31.39 5.42
CA GLY A 357 9.26 30.79 6.68
C GLY A 357 10.42 30.29 7.52
N GLU A 358 10.12 29.82 8.71
CA GLU A 358 11.11 29.31 9.66
C GLU A 358 11.21 27.77 9.60
N ARG A 359 12.18 27.19 10.28
CA ARG A 359 12.33 25.75 10.46
C ARG A 359 12.44 24.96 9.15
N ILE A 360 13.10 25.52 8.15
CA ILE A 360 13.54 24.82 6.95
C ILE A 360 15.00 24.46 7.17
N PHE A 361 15.30 23.17 7.19
CA PHE A 361 16.65 22.66 7.40
C PHE A 361 17.16 21.98 6.14
N ILE A 362 18.33 22.43 5.66
CA ILE A 362 18.99 21.90 4.49
C ILE A 362 20.19 21.07 4.94
N ASN A 363 20.26 19.85 4.44
CA ASN A 363 21.39 18.96 4.64
C ASN A 363 21.99 18.59 3.28
N ALA A 364 23.24 18.94 3.09
CA ALA A 364 23.98 18.68 1.85
C ALA A 364 24.58 17.26 1.78
N ALA A 365 24.40 16.43 2.80
CA ALA A 365 24.84 15.04 2.73
C ALA A 365 24.10 14.32 1.60
N GLN A 366 24.86 13.62 0.77
CA GLN A 366 24.28 12.82 -0.32
C GLN A 366 23.61 11.58 0.26
N ALA A 367 22.31 11.45 0.03
CA ALA A 367 21.58 10.24 0.35
C ALA A 367 21.90 9.13 -0.66
N SER A 368 21.81 7.89 -0.23
CA SER A 368 21.93 6.76 -1.14
C SER A 368 20.81 6.78 -2.18
N ASP A 369 21.17 6.60 -3.44
CA ASP A 369 20.23 6.43 -4.54
C ASP A 369 19.71 4.99 -4.52
N LEU A 370 18.52 4.78 -3.97
CA LEU A 370 17.92 3.47 -3.82
C LEU A 370 16.95 3.16 -4.97
N GLU A 371 16.95 1.91 -5.39
CA GLU A 371 15.99 1.45 -6.38
C GLU A 371 14.55 1.52 -5.84
N THR A 372 13.67 2.15 -6.60
CA THR A 372 12.25 2.28 -6.29
C THR A 372 11.35 1.51 -7.27
N GLN A 373 11.92 1.03 -8.37
CA GLN A 373 11.14 0.23 -9.32
C GLN A 373 10.97 -1.20 -8.79
N THR A 374 9.74 -1.69 -8.85
CA THR A 374 9.48 -3.10 -8.56
C THR A 374 10.11 -3.96 -9.66
N PRO A 375 10.94 -4.95 -9.33
CA PRO A 375 11.46 -5.88 -10.34
C PRO A 375 10.33 -6.59 -11.10
N VAL A 376 10.54 -6.76 -12.39
CA VAL A 376 9.60 -7.49 -13.25
C VAL A 376 9.77 -8.98 -12.97
N PHE A 377 8.68 -9.67 -12.73
CA PHE A 377 8.67 -11.13 -12.63
C PHE A 377 8.15 -11.78 -13.91
N ALA A 378 8.55 -13.03 -14.15
CA ALA A 378 8.19 -13.74 -15.37
C ALA A 378 6.66 -13.92 -15.49
N LYS A 379 6.12 -13.63 -16.67
CA LYS A 379 4.73 -13.98 -16.98
C LYS A 379 4.58 -15.50 -17.01
N THR A 380 3.52 -15.97 -16.37
CA THR A 380 3.15 -17.38 -16.45
C THR A 380 2.59 -17.73 -17.83
N LYS A 381 2.66 -19.01 -18.18
CA LYS A 381 2.01 -19.53 -19.39
C LYS A 381 0.51 -19.21 -19.37
N GLU A 382 -0.03 -18.78 -20.49
CA GLU A 382 -1.43 -18.41 -20.65
C GLU A 382 -2.34 -19.64 -20.75
N LYS A 383 -2.44 -20.38 -19.66
CA LYS A 383 -3.35 -21.49 -19.48
C LYS A 383 -4.00 -21.44 -18.11
N LEU A 384 -5.32 -21.47 -18.09
CA LEU A 384 -6.12 -21.40 -16.86
C LEU A 384 -6.53 -22.81 -16.42
N TYR A 385 -6.41 -23.05 -15.11
CA TYR A 385 -6.91 -24.23 -14.41
C TYR A 385 -7.81 -23.74 -13.29
N ASN A 386 -9.12 -23.74 -13.53
CA ASN A 386 -10.08 -23.26 -12.55
C ASN A 386 -10.43 -24.36 -11.55
N VAL A 387 -10.05 -24.18 -10.28
CA VAL A 387 -10.19 -25.25 -9.27
C VAL A 387 -11.64 -25.63 -8.99
N VAL A 388 -12.59 -24.72 -9.20
CA VAL A 388 -14.03 -24.99 -9.03
C VAL A 388 -14.60 -25.67 -10.27
N ALA A 389 -14.45 -25.03 -11.43
CA ALA A 389 -15.08 -25.50 -12.67
C ALA A 389 -14.44 -26.79 -13.20
N ASP A 390 -13.10 -26.93 -13.13
CA ASP A 390 -12.37 -28.03 -13.77
C ASP A 390 -12.02 -29.16 -12.78
N TYR A 391 -11.94 -28.86 -11.47
CA TYR A 391 -11.46 -29.81 -10.45
C TYR A 391 -12.46 -30.07 -9.33
N GLY A 392 -13.62 -29.41 -9.33
CA GLY A 392 -14.72 -29.69 -8.39
C GLY A 392 -14.49 -29.23 -6.96
N ALA A 393 -13.61 -28.22 -6.74
CA ALA A 393 -13.45 -27.62 -5.42
C ALA A 393 -14.77 -26.94 -4.99
N THR A 394 -15.13 -27.06 -3.70
CA THR A 394 -16.32 -26.42 -3.13
C THR A 394 -15.89 -25.28 -2.20
N PRO A 395 -16.01 -24.01 -2.61
CA PRO A 395 -15.48 -22.85 -1.87
C PRO A 395 -16.42 -22.35 -0.76
N ASP A 396 -16.89 -23.26 0.12
CA ASP A 396 -17.85 -22.98 1.20
C ASP A 396 -17.18 -22.73 2.59
N GLY A 397 -15.87 -23.01 2.71
CA GLY A 397 -15.09 -22.92 3.95
C GLY A 397 -15.09 -24.19 4.79
N TYR A 398 -15.88 -25.20 4.43
CA TYR A 398 -16.03 -26.45 5.18
C TYR A 398 -15.51 -27.67 4.44
N ALA A 399 -15.81 -27.79 3.15
CA ALA A 399 -15.33 -28.88 2.31
C ALA A 399 -13.81 -28.79 2.11
N ASP A 400 -13.11 -29.91 2.28
CA ASP A 400 -11.67 -29.95 2.04
C ASP A 400 -11.36 -29.87 0.54
N CYS A 401 -10.74 -28.77 0.13
CA CYS A 401 -10.35 -28.47 -1.25
C CYS A 401 -8.91 -28.90 -1.58
N THR A 402 -8.16 -29.47 -0.63
CA THR A 402 -6.75 -29.79 -0.79
C THR A 402 -6.45 -30.59 -2.07
N ALA A 403 -7.17 -31.69 -2.26
CA ALA A 403 -6.93 -32.59 -3.39
C ALA A 403 -7.21 -31.92 -4.76
N ALA A 404 -8.28 -31.13 -4.84
CA ALA A 404 -8.65 -30.38 -6.05
C ALA A 404 -7.59 -29.33 -6.42
N ILE A 405 -7.15 -28.53 -5.43
CA ILE A 405 -6.13 -27.50 -5.62
C ILE A 405 -4.79 -28.14 -5.99
N GLN A 406 -4.32 -29.17 -5.25
CA GLN A 406 -3.03 -29.81 -5.52
C GLN A 406 -3.02 -30.52 -6.87
N LYS A 407 -4.15 -31.11 -7.29
CA LYS A 407 -4.27 -31.71 -8.62
C LYS A 407 -4.13 -30.66 -9.73
N ALA A 408 -4.80 -29.50 -9.59
CA ALA A 408 -4.68 -28.40 -10.53
C ALA A 408 -3.22 -27.87 -10.62
N LEU A 409 -2.55 -27.70 -9.47
CA LEU A 409 -1.14 -27.32 -9.39
C LEU A 409 -0.23 -28.34 -10.10
N SER A 410 -0.47 -29.63 -9.87
CA SER A 410 0.31 -30.71 -10.50
C SER A 410 0.08 -30.78 -12.01
N ASP A 411 -1.13 -30.54 -12.47
CA ASP A 411 -1.45 -30.55 -13.90
C ASP A 411 -0.83 -29.31 -14.60
N ALA A 412 -0.82 -28.16 -13.94
CA ALA A 412 -0.16 -26.96 -14.44
C ALA A 412 1.37 -27.16 -14.54
N ASP A 413 1.99 -27.71 -13.51
CA ASP A 413 3.43 -28.00 -13.49
C ASP A 413 3.83 -28.99 -14.61
N LYS A 414 3.11 -30.11 -14.77
CA LYS A 414 3.32 -31.08 -15.85
C LYS A 414 3.20 -30.47 -17.24
N ASN A 415 2.39 -29.43 -17.40
CA ASN A 415 2.22 -28.71 -18.66
C ASN A 415 3.24 -27.56 -18.84
N GLY A 416 4.21 -27.43 -17.94
CA GLY A 416 5.26 -26.41 -17.99
C GLY A 416 4.77 -25.02 -17.62
N GLY A 417 3.87 -24.93 -16.64
CA GLY A 417 3.35 -23.70 -16.07
C GLY A 417 1.89 -23.42 -16.39
N GLY A 418 1.38 -22.35 -15.83
CA GLY A 418 0.02 -21.85 -16.01
C GLY A 418 -0.57 -21.21 -14.75
N ILE A 419 -1.80 -20.80 -14.81
CA ILE A 419 -2.53 -20.13 -13.73
C ILE A 419 -3.52 -21.09 -13.11
N VAL A 420 -3.28 -21.49 -11.87
CA VAL A 420 -4.26 -22.22 -11.05
C VAL A 420 -5.12 -21.18 -10.34
N TYR A 421 -6.35 -21.06 -10.79
CA TYR A 421 -7.25 -19.98 -10.39
C TYR A 421 -8.28 -20.46 -9.38
N LEU A 422 -8.33 -19.75 -8.27
CA LEU A 422 -9.33 -19.91 -7.22
C LEU A 422 -10.32 -18.72 -7.32
N PRO A 423 -11.53 -18.93 -7.85
CA PRO A 423 -12.60 -17.93 -7.80
C PRO A 423 -12.84 -17.38 -6.39
N ALA A 424 -13.61 -16.31 -6.27
CA ALA A 424 -14.01 -15.79 -4.97
C ALA A 424 -14.72 -16.89 -4.15
N GLY A 425 -14.34 -17.00 -2.87
CA GLY A 425 -14.90 -18.00 -1.96
C GLY A 425 -13.90 -18.42 -0.89
N TYR A 426 -14.29 -19.43 -0.10
CA TYR A 426 -13.57 -19.88 1.08
C TYR A 426 -13.12 -21.33 0.92
N TYR A 427 -11.83 -21.58 0.91
CA TYR A 427 -11.25 -22.90 0.58
C TYR A 427 -10.59 -23.49 1.81
N LYS A 428 -11.17 -24.52 2.41
CA LYS A 428 -10.51 -25.29 3.46
C LYS A 428 -9.39 -26.14 2.88
N VAL A 429 -8.21 -26.05 3.45
CA VAL A 429 -7.01 -26.81 3.03
C VAL A 429 -6.36 -27.43 4.25
N THR A 430 -6.16 -28.75 4.20
CA THR A 430 -5.69 -29.55 5.33
C THR A 430 -4.30 -30.15 5.12
N GLN A 431 -3.68 -29.94 3.95
CA GLN A 431 -2.32 -30.39 3.63
C GLN A 431 -1.55 -29.30 2.91
N ARG A 432 -0.23 -29.42 2.94
CA ARG A 432 0.70 -28.49 2.27
C ARG A 432 0.51 -28.51 0.77
N LEU A 433 0.71 -27.34 0.15
CA LEU A 433 0.59 -27.15 -1.29
C LEU A 433 1.98 -26.89 -1.91
N THR A 434 2.23 -27.53 -3.05
CA THR A 434 3.42 -27.27 -3.86
C THR A 434 3.03 -26.62 -5.17
N VAL A 435 3.54 -25.42 -5.41
CA VAL A 435 3.38 -24.67 -6.66
C VAL A 435 4.63 -24.91 -7.49
N GLY A 436 4.50 -25.65 -8.58
CA GLY A 436 5.61 -26.03 -9.47
C GLY A 436 6.19 -24.85 -10.23
N ASN A 437 7.26 -25.10 -10.99
CA ASN A 437 7.96 -24.05 -11.74
C ASN A 437 7.06 -23.40 -12.80
N GLY A 438 7.10 -22.06 -12.87
CA GLY A 438 6.29 -21.28 -13.81
C GLY A 438 4.77 -21.36 -13.55
N VAL A 439 4.34 -21.85 -12.39
CA VAL A 439 2.94 -21.93 -11.99
C VAL A 439 2.59 -20.75 -11.09
N GLN A 440 1.44 -20.13 -11.35
CA GLN A 440 0.87 -19.13 -10.46
C GLN A 440 -0.36 -19.70 -9.73
N LEU A 441 -0.32 -19.76 -8.40
CA LEU A 441 -1.51 -19.95 -7.58
C LEU A 441 -2.17 -18.59 -7.38
N ARG A 442 -3.36 -18.42 -7.94
CA ARG A 442 -4.02 -17.12 -8.05
C ARG A 442 -5.44 -17.12 -7.50
N GLY A 443 -5.73 -16.15 -6.66
CA GLY A 443 -7.09 -15.77 -6.30
C GLY A 443 -7.71 -14.76 -7.28
N CYS A 444 -8.92 -14.34 -6.99
CA CYS A 444 -9.69 -13.47 -7.88
C CYS A 444 -9.28 -11.98 -7.81
N MET A 445 -8.52 -11.56 -6.80
CA MET A 445 -8.18 -10.16 -6.61
C MET A 445 -6.97 -9.75 -7.44
N SER A 446 -7.08 -8.68 -8.18
CA SER A 446 -5.97 -8.11 -8.97
C SER A 446 -5.25 -6.96 -8.28
N VAL A 447 -5.72 -6.54 -7.11
CA VAL A 447 -5.13 -5.51 -6.24
C VAL A 447 -5.04 -6.00 -4.80
N ALA A 448 -4.26 -5.30 -3.98
CA ALA A 448 -4.21 -5.57 -2.54
C ALA A 448 -5.60 -5.47 -1.92
N ASN A 449 -5.91 -6.39 -1.01
CA ASN A 449 -7.23 -6.46 -0.41
C ASN A 449 -7.17 -6.92 1.05
N ARG A 450 -8.14 -6.47 1.83
CA ARG A 450 -8.36 -6.89 3.23
C ARG A 450 -9.85 -6.94 3.50
N ASP A 451 -10.26 -7.60 4.57
CA ASP A 451 -11.63 -7.48 5.02
C ASP A 451 -11.92 -6.05 5.49
N ASN A 452 -13.12 -5.62 5.23
CA ASN A 452 -13.69 -4.38 5.75
C ASN A 452 -14.69 -4.73 6.85
N LEU A 453 -15.05 -3.76 7.66
CA LEU A 453 -15.90 -3.97 8.82
C LEU A 453 -17.15 -4.78 8.49
N GLY A 454 -17.20 -6.01 9.03
CA GLY A 454 -18.35 -6.90 8.84
C GLY A 454 -18.53 -7.45 7.43
N LYS A 455 -17.61 -7.15 6.50
CA LYS A 455 -17.62 -7.64 5.10
C LYS A 455 -16.39 -8.45 4.82
N SER A 456 -16.57 -9.56 4.14
CA SER A 456 -15.49 -10.42 3.65
C SER A 456 -15.82 -10.87 2.24
N GLY A 457 -14.83 -10.83 1.35
CA GLY A 457 -14.96 -11.23 -0.06
C GLY A 457 -13.61 -11.58 -0.67
N GLY A 458 -13.61 -11.88 -1.95
CA GLY A 458 -12.43 -12.38 -2.66
C GLY A 458 -12.12 -13.84 -2.33
N THR A 459 -10.91 -14.28 -2.66
CA THR A 459 -10.44 -15.63 -2.43
C THR A 459 -9.75 -15.76 -1.09
N ILE A 460 -10.20 -16.69 -0.25
CA ILE A 460 -9.64 -16.94 1.07
C ILE A 460 -9.40 -18.43 1.28
N ILE A 461 -8.16 -18.79 1.63
CA ILE A 461 -7.79 -20.15 2.01
C ILE A 461 -7.81 -20.25 3.55
N PHE A 462 -8.59 -21.18 4.10
CA PHE A 462 -8.51 -21.56 5.50
C PHE A 462 -7.48 -22.68 5.66
N CYS A 463 -6.37 -22.36 6.29
CA CYS A 463 -5.28 -23.29 6.51
C CYS A 463 -5.48 -24.05 7.84
N TYR A 464 -5.55 -25.36 7.74
CA TYR A 464 -5.60 -26.29 8.87
C TYR A 464 -4.39 -27.22 8.90
N VAL A 465 -3.26 -26.75 8.35
CA VAL A 465 -2.00 -27.47 8.36
C VAL A 465 -1.21 -27.05 9.60
N ASP A 466 -0.61 -28.04 10.28
CA ASP A 466 0.21 -27.84 11.47
C ASP A 466 -0.54 -27.19 12.67
N SER A 467 -1.88 -27.29 12.69
CA SER A 467 -2.72 -26.74 13.75
C SER A 467 -2.35 -27.27 15.15
N ASP A 468 -1.76 -28.45 15.24
CA ASP A 468 -1.32 -29.09 16.47
C ASP A 468 0.20 -29.05 16.67
N SER A 469 0.96 -28.42 15.76
CA SER A 469 2.42 -28.41 15.82
C SER A 469 2.96 -27.21 16.57
N ASN A 470 3.72 -27.44 17.63
CA ASN A 470 4.48 -26.39 18.32
C ASN A 470 5.87 -26.14 17.67
N THR A 471 6.06 -26.53 16.43
CA THR A 471 7.34 -26.42 15.70
C THR A 471 7.27 -25.35 14.62
N ALA A 472 8.06 -24.30 14.77
CA ALA A 472 8.30 -23.32 13.70
C ALA A 472 9.51 -23.79 12.88
N GLU A 473 9.29 -24.65 11.91
CA GLU A 473 10.34 -25.12 11.01
C GLU A 473 10.51 -24.19 9.81
N THR A 474 11.74 -23.76 9.56
CA THR A 474 12.06 -22.86 8.44
C THR A 474 12.07 -23.57 7.09
N ASP A 475 12.31 -24.87 7.08
CA ASP A 475 12.46 -25.68 5.86
C ASP A 475 11.14 -26.17 5.29
N THR A 476 10.07 -26.04 6.04
CA THR A 476 8.72 -26.41 5.61
C THR A 476 7.82 -25.19 5.54
N ALA A 477 6.82 -25.22 4.65
CA ALA A 477 5.82 -24.18 4.54
C ALA A 477 4.46 -24.76 4.16
N PHE A 478 3.40 -24.00 4.41
CA PHE A 478 2.08 -24.37 3.93
C PHE A 478 2.02 -24.32 2.39
N VAL A 479 2.54 -23.25 1.77
CA VAL A 479 2.67 -23.12 0.31
C VAL A 479 4.16 -22.99 -0.05
N THR A 480 4.68 -23.90 -0.87
CA THR A 480 6.07 -23.82 -1.39
C THR A 480 6.03 -23.45 -2.86
N LEU A 481 6.78 -22.40 -3.24
CA LEU A 481 6.90 -21.91 -4.60
C LEU A 481 8.20 -22.39 -5.24
N GLY A 482 8.10 -22.96 -6.43
CA GLY A 482 9.24 -23.28 -7.30
C GLY A 482 9.82 -22.07 -8.03
N ALA A 483 10.70 -22.28 -9.01
CA ALA A 483 11.26 -21.21 -9.81
C ALA A 483 10.22 -20.57 -10.74
N ASP A 484 10.30 -19.24 -10.92
CA ASP A 484 9.35 -18.47 -11.73
C ASP A 484 7.87 -18.69 -11.30
N ALA A 485 7.64 -19.14 -10.07
CA ALA A 485 6.33 -19.45 -9.52
C ALA A 485 5.79 -18.29 -8.66
N GLY A 486 4.47 -18.17 -8.57
CA GLY A 486 3.88 -17.06 -7.85
C GLY A 486 2.66 -17.42 -7.00
N LEU A 487 2.48 -16.62 -5.95
CA LEU A 487 1.24 -16.51 -5.17
C LEU A 487 0.65 -15.12 -5.39
N TYR A 488 -0.60 -15.04 -5.86
CA TYR A 488 -1.16 -13.77 -6.30
C TYR A 488 -2.64 -13.60 -5.91
N GLY A 489 -2.99 -12.45 -5.34
CA GLY A 489 -4.36 -11.97 -5.25
C GLY A 489 -5.31 -12.78 -4.37
N LEU A 490 -4.82 -13.38 -3.29
CA LEU A 490 -5.61 -14.17 -2.36
C LEU A 490 -5.22 -13.91 -0.91
N ARG A 491 -6.03 -14.41 0.01
CA ARG A 491 -5.71 -14.37 1.45
C ARG A 491 -5.64 -15.78 2.03
N ILE A 492 -4.79 -15.95 3.04
CA ILE A 492 -4.65 -17.18 3.82
C ILE A 492 -4.92 -16.84 5.27
N CYS A 493 -5.78 -17.61 5.91
CA CYS A 493 -6.17 -17.43 7.29
C CYS A 493 -6.04 -18.75 8.07
N TYR A 494 -5.62 -18.64 9.33
CA TYR A 494 -5.49 -19.76 10.26
C TYR A 494 -6.62 -19.72 11.31
N PRO A 495 -7.77 -20.37 11.09
CA PRO A 495 -8.90 -20.30 12.02
C PRO A 495 -8.59 -20.80 13.42
N ASP A 496 -7.68 -21.77 13.56
CA ASP A 496 -7.27 -22.35 14.85
C ASP A 496 -6.20 -21.53 15.58
N ASN A 497 -5.66 -20.48 14.94
CA ASN A 497 -4.60 -19.66 15.51
C ASN A 497 -5.11 -18.27 15.91
N ASN A 498 -6.15 -18.22 16.70
CA ASN A 498 -6.72 -16.96 17.15
C ASN A 498 -6.46 -16.71 18.65
N ILE A 499 -6.14 -15.48 19.01
CA ILE A 499 -5.81 -15.04 20.39
C ILE A 499 -7.09 -14.67 21.17
N TRP A 500 -8.26 -15.05 20.70
CA TRP A 500 -9.56 -14.58 21.18
C TRP A 500 -10.00 -15.05 22.56
N MET A 501 -9.23 -15.83 23.26
CA MET A 501 -9.64 -16.46 24.52
C MET A 501 -9.84 -15.42 25.62
N ILE A 502 -11.07 -15.01 25.81
CA ILE A 502 -11.49 -14.10 26.87
C ILE A 502 -11.36 -14.79 28.22
N GLY A 503 -10.63 -14.17 29.15
CA GLY A 503 -10.57 -14.59 30.55
C GLY A 503 -9.47 -15.61 30.87
N GLN A 504 -8.58 -15.90 29.94
CA GLN A 504 -7.36 -16.67 30.22
C GLN A 504 -6.14 -15.75 30.25
N ASN A 505 -5.31 -15.87 31.27
CA ASN A 505 -4.09 -15.06 31.41
C ASN A 505 -2.93 -15.56 30.54
N GLU A 506 -3.14 -16.58 29.72
CA GLU A 506 -2.15 -17.15 28.82
C GLU A 506 -2.74 -17.28 27.42
N TYR A 507 -2.10 -16.63 26.47
CA TYR A 507 -2.45 -16.72 25.05
C TYR A 507 -1.73 -17.92 24.45
N THR A 508 -2.48 -18.87 23.90
CA THR A 508 -1.87 -19.99 23.17
C THR A 508 -1.87 -19.64 21.67
N VAL A 509 -0.70 -19.29 21.18
CA VAL A 509 -0.47 -19.13 19.74
C VAL A 509 0.16 -20.41 19.21
N ASN A 510 -0.46 -21.02 18.21
CA ASN A 510 0.07 -22.20 17.55
C ASN A 510 1.29 -21.82 16.71
N ARG A 511 2.42 -22.46 16.98
CA ARG A 511 3.66 -22.24 16.24
C ARG A 511 3.63 -23.07 14.97
N THR A 512 3.15 -22.46 13.90
CA THR A 512 3.11 -23.09 12.58
C THR A 512 4.37 -22.81 11.79
N ALA A 513 4.67 -23.65 10.79
CA ALA A 513 5.67 -23.40 9.76
C ALA A 513 5.36 -22.10 9.00
N TYR A 514 6.26 -21.67 8.11
CA TYR A 514 5.98 -20.49 7.28
C TYR A 514 4.74 -20.73 6.41
N THR A 515 3.94 -19.67 6.27
CA THR A 515 2.75 -19.74 5.41
C THR A 515 3.15 -19.89 3.95
N VAL A 516 4.16 -19.13 3.50
CA VAL A 516 4.67 -19.21 2.13
C VAL A 516 6.19 -19.33 2.16
N ARG A 517 6.75 -20.23 1.36
CA ARG A 517 8.18 -20.30 1.09
C ARG A 517 8.45 -20.13 -0.41
N ALA A 518 9.19 -19.10 -0.77
CA ALA A 518 9.77 -18.97 -2.10
C ALA A 518 11.10 -19.73 -2.12
N ALA A 519 11.07 -20.95 -2.63
CA ALA A 519 12.21 -21.89 -2.67
C ALA A 519 12.90 -21.92 -4.04
N GLY A 520 12.31 -21.32 -5.07
CA GLY A 520 12.88 -21.22 -6.41
C GLY A 520 13.11 -19.76 -6.81
N ASN A 521 14.14 -19.53 -7.63
CA ASN A 521 14.51 -18.19 -8.10
C ASN A 521 13.36 -17.51 -8.86
N ASN A 522 13.34 -16.18 -8.82
CA ASN A 522 12.33 -15.33 -9.45
C ASN A 522 10.91 -15.58 -8.96
N GLY A 523 10.75 -16.18 -7.77
CA GLY A 523 9.45 -16.36 -7.14
C GLY A 523 8.80 -15.01 -6.76
N TYR A 524 7.47 -14.94 -6.72
CA TYR A 524 6.78 -13.71 -6.34
C TYR A 524 5.54 -13.96 -5.48
N ILE A 525 5.34 -13.08 -4.51
CA ILE A 525 4.17 -13.03 -3.62
C ILE A 525 3.58 -11.62 -3.72
N VAL A 526 2.43 -11.49 -4.37
CA VAL A 526 1.86 -10.17 -4.73
C VAL A 526 0.37 -10.09 -4.40
N ASN A 527 -0.04 -8.99 -3.75
CA ASN A 527 -1.43 -8.74 -3.35
C ASN A 527 -1.97 -9.86 -2.43
N VAL A 528 -1.19 -10.27 -1.45
CA VAL A 528 -1.51 -11.40 -0.57
C VAL A 528 -1.81 -10.90 0.85
N GLY A 529 -2.85 -11.48 1.46
CA GLY A 529 -3.17 -11.27 2.86
C GLY A 529 -2.87 -12.51 3.71
N LEU A 530 -2.21 -12.33 4.87
CA LEU A 530 -1.95 -13.42 5.82
C LEU A 530 -2.55 -13.08 7.17
N LEU A 531 -3.61 -13.81 7.55
CA LEU A 531 -4.37 -13.57 8.77
C LEU A 531 -4.05 -14.62 9.82
N ASP A 532 -3.70 -14.17 11.03
CA ASP A 532 -3.38 -15.01 12.18
C ASP A 532 -2.23 -15.99 11.89
N SER A 533 -1.28 -15.57 11.05
CA SER A 533 -0.13 -16.36 10.66
C SER A 533 0.97 -16.30 11.73
N TYR A 534 1.50 -17.45 12.18
CA TYR A 534 2.65 -17.44 13.07
C TYR A 534 3.90 -16.95 12.34
N ASN A 535 4.24 -17.59 11.22
CA ASN A 535 5.30 -17.19 10.31
C ASN A 535 4.72 -16.89 8.92
N GLY A 536 4.98 -15.71 8.38
CA GLY A 536 4.46 -15.27 7.09
C GLY A 536 5.22 -15.87 5.91
N VAL A 537 6.21 -15.14 5.40
CA VAL A 537 6.95 -15.49 4.18
C VAL A 537 8.40 -15.83 4.50
N ALA A 538 8.87 -16.98 4.02
CA ALA A 538 10.29 -17.33 3.94
C ALA A 538 10.77 -17.25 2.50
N VAL A 539 11.92 -16.62 2.28
CA VAL A 539 12.62 -16.55 0.99
C VAL A 539 13.92 -17.29 1.12
N SER A 540 14.14 -18.29 0.28
CA SER A 540 15.38 -19.07 0.22
C SER A 540 15.87 -19.25 -1.21
N ALA A 541 15.68 -18.21 -2.04
CA ALA A 541 16.06 -18.18 -3.45
C ALA A 541 16.30 -16.74 -3.91
N ASP A 542 16.99 -16.54 -5.01
CA ASP A 542 17.36 -15.24 -5.54
C ASP A 542 16.23 -14.58 -6.35
N ASN A 543 16.29 -13.25 -6.46
CA ASN A 543 15.38 -12.40 -7.25
C ASN A 543 13.90 -12.53 -6.85
N VAL A 544 13.62 -12.79 -5.60
CA VAL A 544 12.24 -12.94 -5.12
C VAL A 544 11.60 -11.58 -4.85
N VAL A 545 10.34 -11.41 -5.26
CA VAL A 545 9.54 -10.20 -5.04
C VAL A 545 8.40 -10.49 -4.06
N VAL A 546 8.34 -9.72 -2.98
CA VAL A 546 7.20 -9.68 -2.06
C VAL A 546 6.60 -8.29 -2.11
N LYS A 547 5.38 -8.14 -2.63
CA LYS A 547 4.73 -6.84 -2.81
C LYS A 547 3.28 -6.86 -2.36
N ASN A 548 2.87 -5.81 -1.65
CA ASN A 548 1.51 -5.66 -1.11
C ASN A 548 1.13 -6.87 -0.23
N LEU A 549 1.94 -7.13 0.78
CA LEU A 549 1.68 -8.17 1.79
C LEU A 549 1.01 -7.52 3.01
N LEU A 550 -0.25 -7.82 3.22
CA LEU A 550 -1.03 -7.31 4.34
C LEU A 550 -1.26 -8.43 5.36
N GLY A 551 -0.99 -8.20 6.64
CA GLY A 551 -1.18 -9.32 7.55
C GLY A 551 -1.22 -8.98 9.02
N LEU A 552 -1.39 -10.04 9.77
CA LEU A 552 -1.09 -10.13 11.18
C LEU A 552 -0.19 -11.33 11.39
N PHE A 553 0.99 -11.08 11.96
CA PHE A 553 2.03 -12.07 12.16
C PHE A 553 2.32 -12.19 13.65
N PHE A 554 2.38 -13.42 14.16
CA PHE A 554 2.67 -13.65 15.56
C PHE A 554 4.15 -13.78 15.89
N ASN A 555 4.99 -14.13 14.89
CA ASN A 555 6.43 -14.25 15.08
C ASN A 555 7.23 -13.49 14.01
N GLN A 556 7.10 -13.85 12.73
CA GLN A 556 7.92 -13.30 11.65
C GLN A 556 7.07 -12.98 10.44
N ALA A 557 7.16 -11.73 9.92
CA ALA A 557 6.45 -11.38 8.69
C ALA A 557 7.21 -11.87 7.44
N VAL A 558 8.46 -11.44 7.25
CA VAL A 558 9.29 -11.84 6.11
C VAL A 558 10.70 -12.22 6.58
N PHE A 559 11.16 -13.40 6.21
CA PHE A 559 12.51 -13.88 6.45
C PHE A 559 13.19 -14.22 5.14
N VAL A 560 14.34 -13.60 4.87
CA VAL A 560 15.16 -13.82 3.68
C VAL A 560 16.45 -14.48 4.11
N ASP A 561 16.72 -15.67 3.61
CA ASP A 561 17.87 -16.48 4.03
C ASP A 561 18.65 -17.01 2.82
N ASN A 562 19.96 -16.78 2.81
CA ASN A 562 20.88 -17.21 1.74
C ASN A 562 20.40 -16.81 0.33
N SER A 563 19.91 -15.56 0.17
CA SER A 563 19.23 -15.10 -1.03
C SER A 563 19.71 -13.72 -1.43
N ASN A 564 19.84 -13.48 -2.72
CA ASN A 564 20.31 -12.22 -3.26
C ASN A 564 19.27 -11.53 -4.12
N ASN A 565 19.39 -10.20 -4.20
CA ASN A 565 18.54 -9.35 -5.04
C ASN A 565 17.03 -9.54 -4.77
N CYS A 566 16.67 -9.70 -3.50
CA CYS A 566 15.27 -9.80 -3.09
C CYS A 566 14.65 -8.42 -2.89
N HIS A 567 13.38 -8.28 -3.26
CA HIS A 567 12.63 -7.02 -3.17
C HIS A 567 11.39 -7.20 -2.31
N VAL A 568 11.27 -6.37 -1.26
CA VAL A 568 10.14 -6.40 -0.33
C VAL A 568 9.49 -5.02 -0.32
N GLU A 569 8.24 -4.92 -0.76
CA GLU A 569 7.57 -3.64 -1.01
C GLU A 569 6.14 -3.64 -0.47
N ASN A 570 5.79 -2.58 0.26
CA ASN A 570 4.47 -2.35 0.84
C ASN A 570 4.00 -3.54 1.70
N VAL A 571 4.70 -3.77 2.81
CA VAL A 571 4.37 -4.81 3.80
C VAL A 571 3.79 -4.15 5.03
N ILE A 572 2.55 -4.50 5.37
CA ILE A 572 1.82 -3.92 6.48
C ILE A 572 1.42 -5.00 7.48
N SER A 573 1.80 -4.82 8.75
CA SER A 573 1.31 -5.63 9.87
C SER A 573 0.47 -4.77 10.81
N ASN A 574 -0.82 -5.12 10.93
CA ASN A 574 -1.73 -4.45 11.85
C ASN A 574 -2.80 -5.43 12.32
N ALA A 575 -3.01 -5.49 13.64
CA ALA A 575 -4.03 -6.36 14.22
C ALA A 575 -5.45 -6.03 13.76
N THR A 576 -5.72 -4.80 13.33
CA THR A 576 -7.02 -4.41 12.76
C THR A 576 -7.36 -5.21 11.49
N ILE A 577 -6.37 -5.70 10.75
CA ILE A 577 -6.57 -6.53 9.56
C ILE A 577 -7.31 -7.83 9.92
N ALA A 578 -7.00 -8.44 11.07
CA ALA A 578 -7.67 -9.63 11.56
C ALA A 578 -8.94 -9.28 12.36
N THR A 579 -8.85 -8.37 13.32
CA THR A 579 -9.93 -8.10 14.28
C THR A 579 -11.16 -7.43 13.68
N GLN A 580 -11.02 -6.76 12.55
CA GLN A 580 -12.13 -6.14 11.83
C GLN A 580 -12.65 -7.03 10.69
N SER A 581 -12.09 -8.22 10.53
CA SER A 581 -12.48 -9.15 9.48
C SER A 581 -13.93 -9.60 9.63
N GLY A 582 -14.67 -9.61 8.52
CA GLY A 582 -16.01 -10.18 8.44
C GLY A 582 -16.04 -11.72 8.56
N LEU A 583 -14.89 -12.39 8.50
CA LEU A 583 -14.76 -13.84 8.62
C LEU A 583 -15.29 -14.35 9.96
N HIS A 584 -14.95 -13.66 11.05
CA HIS A 584 -15.34 -14.07 12.40
C HIS A 584 -16.87 -14.03 12.61
N SER A 585 -17.57 -13.15 11.94
CA SER A 585 -19.02 -13.08 12.01
C SER A 585 -19.72 -14.09 11.08
N LYS A 586 -19.07 -14.42 9.97
CA LYS A 586 -19.60 -15.35 8.97
C LYS A 586 -19.40 -16.82 9.37
N PHE A 587 -18.27 -17.13 10.01
CA PHE A 587 -17.83 -18.47 10.40
C PHE A 587 -17.64 -18.57 11.92
N THR A 588 -18.70 -18.22 12.67
CA THR A 588 -18.66 -18.20 14.16
C THR A 588 -18.35 -19.55 14.78
N ASP A 589 -18.67 -20.63 14.12
CA ASP A 589 -18.34 -22.00 14.53
C ASP A 589 -16.86 -22.33 14.34
N LEU A 590 -16.20 -21.74 13.34
CA LEU A 590 -14.77 -21.93 13.11
C LEU A 590 -13.92 -20.97 13.98
N PHE A 591 -14.35 -19.73 14.13
CA PHE A 591 -13.59 -18.68 14.85
C PHE A 591 -14.06 -18.46 16.29
N GLY A 592 -15.11 -19.15 16.73
CA GLY A 592 -15.72 -18.96 18.04
C GLY A 592 -16.54 -17.67 18.19
N LYS A 593 -17.13 -17.48 19.38
CA LYS A 593 -18.06 -16.35 19.64
C LYS A 593 -17.37 -14.99 19.91
N ALA A 594 -16.10 -14.87 19.69
CA ALA A 594 -15.29 -13.77 20.18
C ALA A 594 -15.50 -12.44 19.42
N TRP A 595 -16.18 -12.43 18.27
CA TRP A 595 -16.47 -11.22 17.52
C TRP A 595 -17.25 -10.13 18.30
N LEU A 596 -17.97 -10.51 19.34
CA LEU A 596 -18.71 -9.60 20.23
C LEU A 596 -17.80 -8.67 21.04
N TRP A 597 -16.50 -8.93 21.11
CA TRP A 597 -15.58 -8.28 22.03
C TRP A 597 -14.36 -7.70 21.32
N ARG A 598 -14.58 -7.01 20.20
CA ARG A 598 -13.56 -6.36 19.39
C ARG A 598 -12.45 -5.67 20.16
N VAL A 599 -12.82 -4.88 21.16
CA VAL A 599 -11.87 -4.07 21.92
C VAL A 599 -10.92 -4.93 22.74
N ASN A 600 -11.44 -5.95 23.42
CA ASN A 600 -10.62 -6.84 24.24
C ASN A 600 -9.70 -7.73 23.41
N ALA A 601 -10.20 -8.20 22.25
CA ALA A 601 -9.39 -8.99 21.33
C ALA A 601 -8.26 -8.18 20.72
N LEU A 602 -8.55 -6.99 20.22
CA LEU A 602 -7.54 -6.09 19.68
C LEU A 602 -6.39 -5.87 20.67
N TRP A 603 -6.71 -5.70 21.96
CA TRP A 603 -5.73 -5.62 23.03
C TRP A 603 -4.85 -6.85 23.16
N ASN A 604 -5.43 -8.03 23.11
CA ASN A 604 -4.69 -9.26 23.20
C ASN A 604 -3.69 -9.39 22.05
N TYR A 605 -4.12 -9.04 20.83
CA TYR A 605 -3.25 -9.02 19.67
C TYR A 605 -2.11 -8.01 19.84
N TYR A 606 -2.40 -6.78 20.26
CA TYR A 606 -1.37 -5.75 20.45
C TYR A 606 -0.35 -6.17 21.52
N THR A 607 -0.81 -6.64 22.67
CA THR A 607 0.08 -7.07 23.76
C THR A 607 0.99 -8.22 23.34
N TYR A 608 0.47 -9.13 22.51
CA TYR A 608 1.28 -10.23 22.01
C TYR A 608 2.28 -9.75 20.94
N THR A 609 1.82 -9.03 19.94
CA THR A 609 2.65 -8.62 18.80
C THR A 609 3.73 -7.62 19.19
N GLU A 610 3.46 -6.69 20.11
CA GLU A 610 4.45 -5.76 20.67
C GLU A 610 5.73 -6.45 21.18
N THR A 611 5.61 -7.69 21.66
CA THR A 611 6.71 -8.41 22.31
C THR A 611 7.26 -9.57 21.49
N HIS A 612 6.57 -9.98 20.41
CA HIS A 612 6.92 -11.18 19.66
C HIS A 612 7.15 -10.94 18.17
N THR A 613 6.39 -10.05 17.54
CA THR A 613 6.40 -9.93 16.08
C THR A 613 7.65 -9.22 15.56
N LYS A 614 8.27 -9.83 14.56
CA LYS A 614 9.40 -9.28 13.80
C LYS A 614 8.99 -9.09 12.34
N MET A 615 9.38 -7.97 11.76
CA MET A 615 8.95 -7.64 10.41
C MET A 615 9.88 -8.23 9.36
N ILE A 616 11.05 -7.67 9.15
CA ILE A 616 11.99 -8.07 8.09
C ILE A 616 13.25 -8.64 8.72
N ARG A 617 13.57 -9.87 8.39
CA ARG A 617 14.81 -10.52 8.78
C ARG A 617 15.60 -10.96 7.56
N ALA A 618 16.89 -10.68 7.53
CA ALA A 618 17.81 -11.12 6.49
C ALA A 618 19.01 -11.84 7.10
N CYS A 619 19.35 -13.01 6.58
CA CYS A 619 20.56 -13.75 6.92
C CYS A 619 21.31 -14.10 5.64
N ASN A 620 22.62 -13.76 5.56
CA ASN A 620 23.47 -14.02 4.38
C ASN A 620 22.80 -13.58 3.07
N SER A 621 22.16 -12.41 3.06
CA SER A 621 21.24 -12.03 2.00
C SER A 621 21.37 -10.56 1.61
N THR A 622 20.89 -10.22 0.41
CA THR A 622 20.74 -8.83 -0.06
C THR A 622 19.27 -8.54 -0.32
N VAL A 623 18.74 -7.52 0.39
CA VAL A 623 17.31 -7.18 0.36
C VAL A 623 17.11 -5.69 0.16
N ASN A 624 16.31 -5.33 -0.84
CA ASN A 624 15.76 -3.99 -1.00
C ASN A 624 14.36 -3.92 -0.40
N VAL A 625 14.13 -2.98 0.52
CA VAL A 625 12.88 -2.84 1.28
C VAL A 625 12.28 -1.47 1.03
N MET A 626 10.99 -1.43 0.69
CA MET A 626 10.24 -0.18 0.50
C MET A 626 8.91 -0.25 1.24
N SER A 627 8.55 0.82 1.95
CA SER A 627 7.24 0.97 2.59
C SER A 627 6.86 -0.23 3.48
N VAL A 628 7.63 -0.49 4.49
CA VAL A 628 7.25 -1.44 5.56
C VAL A 628 6.68 -0.66 6.73
N PHE A 629 5.50 -1.06 7.14
CA PHE A 629 4.85 -0.48 8.31
C PHE A 629 4.32 -1.56 9.26
N THR A 630 4.39 -1.27 10.54
CA THR A 630 3.77 -2.11 11.55
C THR A 630 3.13 -1.29 12.65
N PHE A 631 1.98 -1.76 13.07
CA PHE A 631 1.37 -1.32 14.32
C PHE A 631 1.53 -2.41 15.36
N CYS A 632 2.29 -2.11 16.43
CA CYS A 632 2.64 -3.06 17.49
C CYS A 632 3.52 -4.22 17.01
N SER A 633 4.84 -4.04 17.04
CA SER A 633 5.81 -5.12 16.84
C SER A 633 6.99 -5.00 17.79
N ALA A 634 7.71 -6.11 17.98
CA ALA A 634 8.92 -6.17 18.78
C ALA A 634 10.16 -5.69 18.00
N GLU A 635 10.22 -5.99 16.71
CA GLU A 635 11.40 -5.71 15.88
C GLU A 635 11.02 -5.41 14.44
N ILE A 636 11.64 -4.41 13.82
CA ILE A 636 11.39 -4.04 12.43
C ILE A 636 12.38 -4.73 11.51
N PHE A 637 13.69 -4.52 11.73
CA PHE A 637 14.75 -5.09 10.90
C PHE A 637 15.70 -5.95 11.71
N SER A 638 16.08 -7.09 11.14
CA SER A 638 17.14 -7.93 11.63
C SER A 638 18.05 -8.35 10.49
N ALA A 639 19.35 -8.06 10.62
CA ALA A 639 20.34 -8.35 9.60
C ALA A 639 21.51 -9.15 10.20
N LYS A 640 21.89 -10.24 9.55
CA LYS A 640 23.08 -11.01 9.90
C LYS A 640 23.84 -11.37 8.64
N ASN A 641 25.11 -10.89 8.54
CA ASN A 641 25.95 -11.07 7.32
C ASN A 641 25.20 -10.63 6.05
N SER A 642 24.47 -9.52 6.09
CA SER A 642 23.50 -9.18 5.06
C SER A 642 23.63 -7.72 4.64
N VAL A 643 23.05 -7.40 3.49
CA VAL A 643 22.86 -6.03 3.03
C VAL A 643 21.36 -5.73 3.00
N ILE A 644 20.94 -4.71 3.75
CA ILE A 644 19.56 -4.21 3.72
C ILE A 644 19.57 -2.74 3.29
N THR A 645 18.81 -2.43 2.26
CA THR A 645 18.44 -1.06 1.92
C THR A 645 16.97 -0.86 2.18
N ALA A 646 16.59 0.15 2.98
CA ALA A 646 15.20 0.37 3.35
C ALA A 646 14.78 1.82 3.14
N ASN A 647 13.65 2.04 2.43
CA ASN A 647 13.14 3.34 2.07
C ASN A 647 11.68 3.50 2.50
N GLY A 648 11.36 4.61 3.20
CA GLY A 648 9.98 4.97 3.56
C GLY A 648 9.32 4.02 4.55
N CYS A 649 10.08 3.48 5.50
CA CYS A 649 9.56 2.55 6.51
C CYS A 649 9.21 3.28 7.81
N GLY A 650 8.30 2.70 8.60
CA GLY A 650 7.88 3.26 9.87
C GLY A 650 7.17 2.26 10.76
N ALA A 651 6.91 2.68 12.01
CA ALA A 651 6.15 1.89 12.95
C ALA A 651 5.39 2.79 13.91
N ASP A 652 4.16 2.45 14.19
CA ASP A 652 3.41 3.01 15.30
C ASP A 652 3.37 2.01 16.45
N ARG A 653 3.38 2.56 17.67
CA ARG A 653 3.24 1.81 18.90
C ARG A 653 4.10 0.54 18.96
N MET A 654 5.38 0.73 19.19
CA MET A 654 6.29 -0.33 19.60
C MET A 654 6.36 -0.39 21.13
N TRP A 655 6.65 -1.58 21.67
CA TRP A 655 7.00 -1.71 23.07
C TRP A 655 8.17 -0.79 23.45
N GLN A 656 8.24 -0.34 24.69
CA GLN A 656 9.34 0.54 25.15
C GLN A 656 10.76 -0.01 24.91
N ASP A 657 10.87 -1.34 24.77
CA ASP A 657 12.10 -2.06 24.43
C ASP A 657 12.09 -2.53 22.95
N GLY A 658 11.20 -2.00 22.12
CA GLY A 658 11.08 -2.35 20.71
C GLY A 658 12.33 -1.95 19.92
N ILE A 659 12.71 -2.80 18.98
CA ILE A 659 13.96 -2.71 18.25
C ILE A 659 13.68 -2.30 16.80
N VAL A 660 14.23 -1.18 16.35
CA VAL A 660 14.20 -0.81 14.93
C VAL A 660 15.16 -1.69 14.14
N LEU A 661 16.36 -1.93 14.67
CA LEU A 661 17.37 -2.73 13.98
C LEU A 661 18.18 -3.59 14.94
N ASN A 662 18.23 -4.89 14.66
CA ASN A 662 19.28 -5.79 15.11
C ASN A 662 20.23 -6.09 13.96
N SER A 663 21.50 -5.65 14.02
CA SER A 663 22.47 -5.86 12.96
C SER A 663 23.70 -6.57 13.49
N ILE A 664 24.11 -7.63 12.81
CA ILE A 664 25.33 -8.39 13.10
C ILE A 664 26.12 -8.53 11.81
N ALA A 665 27.31 -7.90 11.76
CA ALA A 665 28.22 -7.97 10.63
C ALA A 665 27.52 -7.68 9.27
N SER A 666 26.76 -6.59 9.22
CA SER A 666 25.88 -6.29 8.08
C SER A 666 25.99 -4.83 7.65
N ASP A 667 25.68 -4.56 6.39
CA ASP A 667 25.56 -3.23 5.85
C ASP A 667 24.08 -2.85 5.74
N VAL A 668 23.68 -1.80 6.45
CA VAL A 668 22.29 -1.36 6.48
C VAL A 668 22.18 0.10 6.09
N THR A 669 21.32 0.40 5.14
CA THR A 669 21.02 1.77 4.71
C THR A 669 19.53 2.05 4.88
N LEU A 670 19.21 3.05 5.70
CA LEU A 670 17.85 3.48 5.98
C LEU A 670 17.63 4.89 5.44
N VAL A 671 16.75 5.05 4.45
CA VAL A 671 16.50 6.33 3.78
C VAL A 671 15.02 6.70 3.93
N ASN A 672 14.74 8.00 4.06
CA ASN A 672 13.37 8.53 4.14
C ASN A 672 12.52 7.80 5.20
N GLN A 673 13.15 7.48 6.33
CA GLN A 673 12.45 6.77 7.39
C GLN A 673 11.39 7.65 8.03
N LEU A 674 10.20 7.11 8.16
CA LEU A 674 9.07 7.76 8.78
C LEU A 674 9.19 7.66 10.31
N LYS A 675 8.12 7.87 11.04
CA LYS A 675 8.21 7.80 12.50
C LYS A 675 8.31 6.36 13.01
N TYR A 676 9.12 6.20 14.06
CA TYR A 676 9.10 5.04 14.95
C TYR A 676 8.82 5.51 16.38
N ASN A 677 7.92 4.86 17.10
CA ASN A 677 7.59 5.25 18.48
C ASN A 677 8.58 4.74 19.51
N CYS A 678 9.40 3.76 19.16
CA CYS A 678 10.54 3.29 19.96
C CYS A 678 11.75 3.08 19.05
N MET A 679 12.97 3.24 19.59
CA MET A 679 14.13 3.44 18.72
C MET A 679 15.38 2.78 19.29
N MET A 680 15.33 1.46 19.47
CA MET A 680 16.55 0.73 19.82
C MET A 680 17.25 0.21 18.57
N PHE A 681 18.55 0.44 18.54
CA PHE A 681 19.46 -0.10 17.53
C PHE A 681 20.51 -0.94 18.24
N ASN A 682 20.53 -2.23 17.97
CA ASN A 682 21.55 -3.15 18.41
C ASN A 682 22.43 -3.47 17.21
N VAL A 683 23.68 -3.00 17.22
CA VAL A 683 24.60 -3.20 16.11
C VAL A 683 25.89 -3.84 16.63
N ASP A 684 26.29 -4.94 16.03
CA ASP A 684 27.45 -5.73 16.44
C ASP A 684 28.27 -6.21 15.22
N GLY A 685 29.56 -6.39 15.41
CA GLY A 685 30.47 -6.84 14.36
C GLY A 685 30.90 -5.75 13.40
N VAL A 686 31.49 -6.17 12.27
CA VAL A 686 31.96 -5.27 11.22
C VAL A 686 30.82 -4.97 10.26
N GLY A 687 30.58 -3.71 9.94
CA GLY A 687 29.53 -3.31 9.00
C GLY A 687 29.33 -1.81 8.95
N THR A 688 28.36 -1.38 8.17
CA THR A 688 28.01 0.02 7.95
C THR A 688 26.54 0.25 8.28
N LEU A 689 26.25 1.33 9.01
CA LEU A 689 24.89 1.80 9.21
C LEU A 689 24.75 3.23 8.67
N ASN A 690 24.02 3.39 7.58
CA ASN A 690 23.71 4.68 6.98
C ASN A 690 22.25 5.04 7.25
N ILE A 691 22.02 6.22 7.83
CA ILE A 691 20.67 6.70 8.11
C ILE A 691 20.47 8.08 7.53
N PHE A 692 19.54 8.19 6.58
CA PHE A 692 19.14 9.44 5.94
C PHE A 692 17.64 9.65 6.15
N GLY A 693 17.28 10.57 7.01
CA GLY A 693 15.90 10.83 7.26
C GLY A 693 15.62 11.19 8.70
N ARG A 694 14.36 11.19 9.07
CA ARG A 694 13.96 11.50 10.41
C ARG A 694 14.05 10.26 11.29
N MET A 695 15.03 10.25 12.17
CA MET A 695 15.10 9.24 13.22
C MET A 695 15.65 9.88 14.49
N ASN A 696 14.97 9.63 15.60
CA ASN A 696 15.59 9.76 16.89
C ASN A 696 16.28 8.44 17.18
N LEU A 697 17.58 8.41 17.10
CA LEU A 697 18.38 7.21 17.29
C LEU A 697 18.76 7.07 18.76
N VAL A 698 18.42 5.94 19.32
CA VAL A 698 19.00 5.49 20.58
C VAL A 698 19.94 4.35 20.27
N LEU A 699 21.23 4.65 20.13
CA LEU A 699 22.27 3.64 20.04
C LEU A 699 22.62 3.16 21.44
N GLY A 700 22.36 1.92 21.74
CA GLY A 700 22.69 1.40 23.04
C GLY A 700 22.87 -0.12 23.10
N ASN A 701 23.71 -0.54 24.02
CA ASN A 701 23.93 -1.91 24.48
C ASN A 701 24.64 -2.89 23.55
N SER A 702 25.34 -2.46 22.51
CA SER A 702 26.24 -3.38 21.83
C SER A 702 27.65 -3.31 22.42
N PRO A 703 28.21 -4.41 22.89
CA PRO A 703 29.59 -4.45 23.37
C PRO A 703 30.65 -4.33 22.26
N ALA A 704 30.25 -4.36 21.00
CA ALA A 704 31.14 -4.48 19.84
C ALA A 704 31.07 -3.31 18.85
N THR A 705 30.60 -2.14 19.25
CA THR A 705 30.46 -0.95 18.39
C THR A 705 31.78 -0.38 17.85
N LYS A 706 32.90 -0.99 18.17
CA LYS A 706 34.21 -0.51 17.72
C LYS A 706 34.45 -0.59 16.22
N ASP A 707 33.78 -1.52 15.54
CA ASP A 707 34.02 -1.87 14.15
C ASP A 707 32.83 -1.50 13.25
N VAL A 708 31.88 -0.72 13.76
CA VAL A 708 30.73 -0.26 12.99
C VAL A 708 30.89 1.23 12.68
N GLU A 709 30.77 1.57 11.42
CA GLU A 709 30.73 2.95 10.96
C GLU A 709 29.28 3.43 10.83
N TYR A 710 28.98 4.56 11.51
CA TYR A 710 27.67 5.16 11.52
C TYR A 710 27.66 6.47 10.75
N ASN A 711 26.87 6.54 9.68
CA ASN A 711 26.61 7.76 8.93
C ASN A 711 25.17 8.20 9.19
N VAL A 712 24.98 9.16 10.06
CA VAL A 712 23.65 9.58 10.50
C VAL A 712 23.43 11.06 10.24
N VAL A 713 22.30 11.39 9.68
CA VAL A 713 21.92 12.73 9.23
C VAL A 713 20.81 13.35 10.09
N ASP A 714 20.44 12.73 11.20
CA ASP A 714 19.41 13.23 12.12
C ASP A 714 19.87 13.18 13.59
N ASN A 715 18.97 13.54 14.50
CA ASN A 715 19.26 13.53 15.93
C ASN A 715 19.61 12.12 16.41
N VAL A 716 20.76 11.98 17.04
CA VAL A 716 21.24 10.71 17.60
C VAL A 716 21.39 10.85 19.09
N VAL A 717 20.83 9.91 19.80
CA VAL A 717 21.09 9.72 21.22
C VAL A 717 21.95 8.48 21.39
N VAL A 718 23.15 8.65 21.90
CA VAL A 718 24.09 7.56 22.10
C VAL A 718 24.10 7.22 23.59
N LYS A 719 23.60 6.03 23.94
CA LYS A 719 23.68 5.49 25.31
C LYS A 719 25.04 4.82 25.57
N ASP A 720 25.69 4.33 24.52
CA ASP A 720 27.01 3.74 24.61
C ASP A 720 28.10 4.78 24.29
N THR A 721 28.98 5.04 25.25
CA THR A 721 30.07 6.01 25.11
C THR A 721 31.19 5.57 24.14
N ASN A 722 31.16 4.31 23.69
CA ASN A 722 32.14 3.78 22.74
C ASN A 722 31.70 3.87 21.29
N ALA A 723 30.44 4.23 21.02
CA ALA A 723 29.95 4.39 19.66
C ALA A 723 30.61 5.61 18.97
N LYS A 724 31.11 5.41 17.76
CA LYS A 724 31.59 6.49 16.89
C LYS A 724 30.49 6.85 15.92
N VAL A 725 30.03 8.10 15.97
CA VAL A 725 28.95 8.59 15.11
C VAL A 725 29.50 9.68 14.19
N TYR A 726 29.37 9.50 12.90
CA TYR A 726 29.75 10.43 11.86
C TYR A 726 28.51 10.98 11.14
N GLY A 727 28.46 12.26 10.86
CA GLY A 727 27.39 12.84 10.05
C GLY A 727 27.34 14.36 10.13
N ALA A 728 26.78 14.99 9.10
CA ALA A 728 26.60 16.45 9.07
C ALA A 728 25.24 16.81 9.71
N GLY A 729 25.25 17.73 10.67
CA GLY A 729 24.01 18.22 11.32
C GLY A 729 23.52 17.39 12.50
N ILE A 730 24.36 16.51 13.05
CA ILE A 730 23.99 15.65 14.17
C ILE A 730 24.07 16.45 15.49
N LYS A 731 22.97 16.41 16.23
CA LYS A 731 22.96 16.80 17.64
C LYS A 731 23.04 15.54 18.50
N VAL A 732 24.19 15.31 19.11
CA VAL A 732 24.38 14.21 20.07
C VAL A 732 23.99 14.70 21.46
N SER A 733 23.04 14.00 22.09
CA SER A 733 22.61 14.29 23.45
C SER A 733 22.88 13.09 24.37
N TYR A 734 23.44 13.33 25.54
CA TYR A 734 23.72 12.36 26.60
C TYR A 734 23.09 12.83 27.92
N PRO A 735 22.49 11.96 28.73
CA PRO A 735 21.57 10.87 28.36
C PRO A 735 20.23 11.41 27.83
N CYS A 736 19.45 10.55 27.22
CA CYS A 736 18.19 10.94 26.63
C CYS A 736 17.12 11.10 27.72
N ASP A 737 16.87 12.31 28.17
CA ASP A 737 15.68 12.59 28.97
C ASP A 737 14.57 13.28 28.18
N ASP A 738 14.88 13.88 27.03
CA ASP A 738 13.86 14.52 26.18
C ASP A 738 14.39 14.76 24.77
N VAL A 739 14.12 13.89 23.84
CA VAL A 739 14.31 14.20 22.44
C VAL A 739 12.98 14.12 21.69
N LEU A 740 12.46 15.31 21.40
CA LEU A 740 11.39 15.57 20.45
C LEU A 740 10.27 14.50 20.44
N GLY A 741 9.34 14.64 21.36
CA GLY A 741 8.07 13.93 21.34
C GLY A 741 8.13 12.51 21.82
N GLN A 742 8.83 12.29 22.92
CA GLN A 742 8.59 11.27 23.92
C GLN A 742 8.67 9.80 23.56
N PRO A 743 9.42 9.00 24.23
CA PRO A 743 8.80 7.95 25.01
C PRO A 743 8.36 8.54 26.35
N SER A 744 7.10 8.82 26.54
CA SER A 744 6.61 9.06 27.87
C SER A 744 6.91 7.79 28.68
N SER A 745 7.50 7.95 29.87
CA SER A 745 7.57 6.92 30.89
C SER A 745 6.19 6.43 31.35
N LYS A 746 5.14 6.84 30.68
CA LYS A 746 3.77 6.39 30.86
C LYS A 746 3.57 5.15 30.00
N ASN A 747 3.36 4.06 30.67
CA ASN A 747 2.93 2.79 30.10
C ASN A 747 1.91 3.06 28.95
N PRO A 748 2.24 2.81 27.67
CA PRO A 748 1.31 3.06 26.56
C PRO A 748 -0.04 2.36 26.74
N ILE A 749 -0.10 1.30 27.50
CA ILE A 749 -1.33 0.58 27.86
C ILE A 749 -2.33 1.47 28.63
N THR A 750 -1.86 2.38 29.47
CA THR A 750 -2.76 3.25 30.26
C THR A 750 -3.37 4.37 29.43
N ASP A 751 -2.73 4.82 28.40
CA ASP A 751 -3.23 5.92 27.55
C ASP A 751 -4.38 5.47 26.64
N ILE A 752 -4.34 4.26 26.11
CA ILE A 752 -5.46 3.74 25.29
C ILE A 752 -6.66 3.37 26.17
N VAL A 753 -6.45 2.93 27.42
CA VAL A 753 -7.57 2.77 28.35
C VAL A 753 -8.27 4.12 28.61
N GLY A 754 -7.53 5.24 28.55
CA GLY A 754 -8.07 6.59 28.55
C GLY A 754 -8.89 6.88 27.30
N ILE A 755 -8.40 6.56 26.11
CA ILE A 755 -9.08 6.72 24.83
C ILE A 755 -10.37 5.89 24.77
N LEU A 756 -10.33 4.63 25.21
CA LEU A 756 -11.49 3.74 25.22
C LEU A 756 -12.52 4.09 26.30
N LYS A 757 -12.12 4.77 27.39
CA LYS A 757 -13.03 5.31 28.39
C LYS A 757 -13.75 6.57 27.91
N GLY A 758 -13.18 7.33 26.97
CA GLY A 758 -13.81 8.47 26.30
C GLY A 758 -14.78 8.11 25.20
N LEU A 759 -14.85 6.83 24.80
CA LEU A 759 -15.77 6.30 23.78
C LEU A 759 -17.03 5.65 24.38
N LYS A 760 -17.29 5.81 25.68
CA LYS A 760 -18.56 5.39 26.31
C LYS A 760 -19.59 6.49 26.28
#